data_bd7fc30d366c57e5ca951017cc352fa1
#
_entry.id   bd7fc30d366c57e5ca951017cc352fa1
#
_cell.length_a   1.000
_cell.length_b   1.000
_cell.length_c   1.000
_cell.angle_alpha   90.00
_cell.angle_beta   90.00
_cell.angle_gamma   90.00
#
_symmetry.space_group_name_H-M   'P 1'
#
loop_
_entity.id
_entity.type
_entity.pdbx_description
1 polymer ?
#
loop_
_entity_poly.entity_id
_entity_poly.type
_entity_poly.pdbx_seq_one_letter_code
_entity_poly.pdbx_strand_id
1 'polypeptide(L)'
;MTTTVGATPTEGDLLTPGKVVRLRERLWRVDYCDGTTFGVTALDGRDTRPSRFHTALETVEAGELPFPQPGALADDRQQRLLLDAYKFSLLHGTAPILGLQRSRAIPTDYQLVPLLMALNSDPVRLLIADDVGTGKTVEAGLILSELLARGRARRILIAVPANLRDQWRDALDRMFHIDATTVAGHLLPALERRLLPGQSVWAAHDIVIASIDYLKTRTEEVLSYGWDCLIIDEAHIAAKPHTQAGRSTPDMERFLFASTAAARCRHLLLVTATPHNGYTDSFHSLFQMLDPTLVTDFAGLDRRRARDHHVVQRRRADIEEWYRLRGAKSPFPARRADEQLVSLTRKREMQALLAALNEYAGDLYTGGTRTVDRWLAAHLQKRLLSSPAALRSSIDKRIAAVTRGTSLETNATALERAAETTTDAMFDEDDEQDAAHVTATSGLDAATELRRLGEIRDLAKQVTAAKDPKLQALLTLLPERMAQHPNAPRVLVFTKYKDTLDYLVAHLEKAVGKPKAGLPADTEVLAIHGGMNLAQRNEVFTRFEKASPAVLIATDCISEGVNLQRACAELVHYELPWNPNRIEQRNGRIDRFLQREPFVGIRTLVLDDPLDASLLYLIVRKAEQMRADYGFVPPFLANTDILLHLSDPQAAFRGRVTARSSASQLSLADLFAQDAEEDMSSLDSELAELTAQSVDETDTLERVRDESFYGQTGIALQAIEEALSTSRDLAGTPEQVREFTLRSLRDRHATVSEDAAIFIAASAPANLTDLIPSGYRFTFDQTIGIDDPDIDVIDLAHPLLRRLIDMTLEEARMPECRGRVAARIIDTTTGRAVLLHALIRYVAHAEPPVLLEELVPIGYQLSTGDTLDAAPLLAAAAGAGSKHRDDVLEDTAHVLEDPQLRDRLHAVAAQRATTLAQRHSSLVATWANGLTQVEPTSTDLVAVTLLYPQVKP
;
A
#
# COMPACT_ATOMS: atom_id res chain seq x y z
N MET A 1 -28.81 -53.35 27.36
CA MET A 1 -29.48 -52.26 28.10
C MET A 1 -28.48 -51.64 29.04
N THR A 2 -27.88 -50.56 28.65
CA THR A 2 -27.24 -49.57 29.52
C THR A 2 -27.25 -48.29 28.76
N THR A 3 -28.26 -47.48 28.98
CA THR A 3 -28.41 -46.10 28.56
C THR A 3 -27.27 -45.27 29.17
N THR A 4 -26.31 -44.89 28.39
CA THR A 4 -25.34 -43.84 28.75
C THR A 4 -26.11 -42.53 28.82
N VAL A 5 -26.40 -42.08 30.02
CA VAL A 5 -26.86 -40.74 30.35
C VAL A 5 -25.74 -39.79 29.88
N GLY A 6 -26.00 -39.01 28.85
CA GLY A 6 -25.06 -37.98 28.38
C GLY A 6 -24.78 -37.01 29.49
N ALA A 7 -23.51 -36.82 29.78
CA ALA A 7 -23.04 -35.79 30.71
C ALA A 7 -23.55 -34.45 30.20
N THR A 8 -24.15 -33.63 31.06
CA THR A 8 -24.48 -32.23 30.75
C THR A 8 -23.18 -31.55 30.34
N PRO A 9 -23.12 -30.87 29.14
CA PRO A 9 -21.90 -30.20 28.71
C PRO A 9 -21.49 -29.16 29.75
N THR A 10 -20.22 -29.09 30.06
CA THR A 10 -19.68 -28.06 30.95
C THR A 10 -19.76 -26.70 30.28
N GLU A 11 -19.87 -25.61 31.03
CA GLU A 11 -19.90 -24.26 30.48
C GLU A 11 -18.73 -23.97 29.50
N GLY A 12 -17.56 -24.53 29.75
CA GLY A 12 -16.40 -24.43 28.86
C GLY A 12 -16.60 -25.12 27.51
N ASP A 13 -17.36 -26.22 27.49
CA ASP A 13 -17.69 -26.92 26.25
C ASP A 13 -18.66 -26.11 25.36
N LEU A 14 -19.54 -25.31 25.95
CA LEU A 14 -20.51 -24.49 25.24
C LEU A 14 -19.85 -23.28 24.56
N LEU A 15 -18.76 -22.75 25.10
CA LEU A 15 -18.07 -21.58 24.60
C LEU A 15 -16.93 -21.90 23.59
N THR A 16 -16.95 -23.10 23.01
CA THR A 16 -16.04 -23.45 21.91
C THR A 16 -16.40 -22.66 20.64
N PRO A 17 -15.42 -22.05 19.93
CA PRO A 17 -15.67 -21.36 18.67
C PRO A 17 -16.47 -22.21 17.67
N GLY A 18 -17.45 -21.61 17.01
CA GLY A 18 -18.34 -22.29 16.07
C GLY A 18 -19.58 -22.92 16.70
N LYS A 19 -19.66 -23.12 18.01
CA LYS A 19 -20.89 -23.59 18.64
C LYS A 19 -21.99 -22.53 18.59
N VAL A 20 -23.22 -23.01 18.46
CA VAL A 20 -24.42 -22.19 18.56
C VAL A 20 -24.90 -22.23 20.01
N VAL A 21 -25.08 -21.06 20.58
CA VAL A 21 -25.54 -20.89 21.95
C VAL A 21 -26.75 -19.98 22.01
N ARG A 22 -27.55 -20.16 23.04
CA ARG A 22 -28.65 -19.27 23.38
C ARG A 22 -28.19 -18.36 24.53
N LEU A 23 -28.24 -17.05 24.28
CA LEU A 23 -27.89 -16.03 25.26
C LEU A 23 -28.90 -14.89 25.18
N ARG A 24 -29.48 -14.47 26.31
CA ARG A 24 -30.51 -13.42 26.34
C ARG A 24 -31.63 -13.66 25.32
N GLU A 25 -32.14 -14.86 25.27
CA GLU A 25 -33.20 -15.31 24.34
C GLU A 25 -32.90 -15.26 22.84
N ARG A 26 -31.65 -14.99 22.45
CA ARG A 26 -31.19 -14.97 21.07
C ARG A 26 -30.25 -16.14 20.81
N LEU A 27 -30.14 -16.52 19.54
CA LEU A 27 -29.15 -17.49 19.06
C LEU A 27 -27.89 -16.75 18.59
N TRP A 28 -26.76 -17.23 19.07
CA TRP A 28 -25.45 -16.67 18.77
C TRP A 28 -24.49 -17.77 18.37
N ARG A 29 -23.59 -17.43 17.46
CA ARG A 29 -22.40 -18.23 17.17
C ARG A 29 -21.27 -17.73 18.08
N VAL A 30 -20.56 -18.64 18.74
CA VAL A 30 -19.35 -18.32 19.47
C VAL A 30 -18.20 -18.10 18.49
N ASP A 31 -17.55 -16.95 18.57
CA ASP A 31 -16.42 -16.61 17.69
C ASP A 31 -15.09 -16.92 18.37
N TYR A 32 -14.96 -16.62 19.66
CA TYR A 32 -13.79 -16.90 20.49
C TYR A 32 -14.17 -16.89 21.96
N CYS A 33 -13.30 -17.51 22.80
CA CYS A 33 -13.36 -17.44 24.26
C CYS A 33 -11.93 -17.35 24.79
N ASP A 34 -11.66 -16.36 25.65
CA ASP A 34 -10.35 -16.19 26.33
C ASP A 34 -10.35 -16.63 27.80
N GLY A 35 -11.43 -17.28 28.26
CA GLY A 35 -11.63 -17.74 29.63
C GLY A 35 -12.36 -16.72 30.50
N THR A 36 -12.17 -15.46 30.34
CA THR A 36 -12.84 -14.37 31.08
C THR A 36 -13.92 -13.67 30.26
N THR A 37 -13.67 -13.51 28.95
CA THR A 37 -14.64 -12.96 28.01
C THR A 37 -14.83 -13.88 26.83
N PHE A 38 -15.97 -13.75 26.17
CA PHE A 38 -16.24 -14.45 24.92
C PHE A 38 -16.89 -13.52 23.92
N GLY A 39 -16.49 -13.69 22.66
CA GLY A 39 -17.05 -12.98 21.52
C GLY A 39 -18.08 -13.83 20.81
N VAL A 40 -19.20 -13.24 20.44
CA VAL A 40 -20.29 -13.91 19.73
C VAL A 40 -20.86 -13.05 18.63
N THR A 41 -21.32 -13.69 17.56
CA THR A 41 -22.06 -13.04 16.46
C THR A 41 -23.49 -13.53 16.46
N ALA A 42 -24.45 -12.59 16.44
CA ALA A 42 -25.87 -12.93 16.42
C ALA A 42 -26.23 -13.68 15.13
N LEU A 43 -27.02 -14.74 15.28
CA LEU A 43 -27.50 -15.54 14.15
C LEU A 43 -28.89 -15.10 13.65
N ASP A 44 -29.50 -14.09 14.25
CA ASP A 44 -30.84 -13.60 13.86
C ASP A 44 -30.84 -12.50 12.77
N GLY A 45 -29.66 -12.11 12.28
CA GLY A 45 -29.51 -11.15 11.17
C GLY A 45 -29.72 -9.68 11.52
N ARG A 46 -30.20 -9.36 12.72
CA ARG A 46 -30.51 -7.97 13.10
C ARG A 46 -29.30 -7.12 13.45
N ASP A 47 -28.24 -7.74 13.92
CA ASP A 47 -26.97 -7.09 14.20
C ASP A 47 -25.85 -8.14 14.04
N THR A 48 -25.15 -8.09 12.94
CA THR A 48 -24.04 -8.99 12.63
C THR A 48 -22.72 -8.55 13.25
N ARG A 49 -22.69 -7.42 13.99
CA ARG A 49 -21.48 -6.99 14.68
C ARG A 49 -21.16 -7.94 15.83
N PRO A 50 -19.88 -8.32 15.98
CA PRO A 50 -19.44 -9.12 17.11
C PRO A 50 -19.74 -8.43 18.43
N SER A 51 -20.37 -9.14 19.33
CA SER A 51 -20.64 -8.68 20.70
C SER A 51 -19.72 -9.41 21.68
N ARG A 52 -19.29 -8.73 22.72
CA ARG A 52 -18.43 -9.31 23.75
C ARG A 52 -19.17 -9.38 25.08
N PHE A 53 -19.09 -10.51 25.74
CA PHE A 53 -19.68 -10.79 27.03
C PHE A 53 -18.65 -11.34 28.01
N HIS A 54 -18.93 -11.19 29.31
CA HIS A 54 -18.08 -11.72 30.37
C HIS A 54 -18.66 -13.05 30.88
N THR A 55 -17.82 -14.11 30.95
CA THR A 55 -18.26 -15.46 31.30
C THR A 55 -18.96 -15.54 32.66
N ALA A 56 -18.51 -14.77 33.68
CA ALA A 56 -19.11 -14.76 35.01
C ALA A 56 -20.43 -13.96 35.12
N LEU A 57 -20.85 -13.23 34.08
CA LEU A 57 -22.04 -12.37 34.14
C LEU A 57 -23.20 -12.88 33.28
N GLU A 58 -22.96 -13.85 32.43
CA GLU A 58 -23.95 -14.31 31.44
C GLU A 58 -24.20 -15.81 31.61
N THR A 59 -25.46 -16.21 31.51
CA THR A 59 -25.85 -17.61 31.47
C THR A 59 -25.97 -18.04 30.02
N VAL A 60 -25.21 -19.06 29.66
CA VAL A 60 -25.15 -19.60 28.31
C VAL A 60 -25.80 -20.98 28.24
N GLU A 61 -26.69 -21.16 27.29
CA GLU A 61 -27.38 -22.43 27.04
C GLU A 61 -27.00 -22.95 25.64
N ALA A 62 -27.07 -24.27 25.45
CA ALA A 62 -26.90 -24.85 24.11
C ALA A 62 -28.03 -24.36 23.21
N GLY A 63 -27.68 -23.92 21.99
CA GLY A 63 -28.62 -23.47 20.96
C GLY A 63 -28.49 -24.31 19.72
N GLU A 64 -29.59 -24.43 18.96
CA GLU A 64 -29.61 -25.06 17.64
C GLU A 64 -30.46 -24.23 16.69
N LEU A 65 -30.03 -24.13 15.41
CA LEU A 65 -30.87 -23.56 14.38
C LEU A 65 -32.03 -24.55 14.05
N PRO A 66 -33.28 -24.07 13.98
CA PRO A 66 -34.41 -24.94 13.68
C PRO A 66 -34.31 -25.51 12.25
N PHE A 67 -34.66 -26.73 12.07
CA PHE A 67 -34.76 -27.37 10.75
C PHE A 67 -35.78 -26.64 9.85
N PRO A 68 -35.61 -26.70 8.50
CA PRO A 68 -36.62 -26.24 7.59
C PRO A 68 -37.98 -26.86 7.89
N GLN A 69 -39.05 -26.14 7.67
CA GLN A 69 -40.41 -26.71 7.78
C GLN A 69 -40.90 -27.08 6.39
N PRO A 70 -41.67 -28.17 6.22
CA PRO A 70 -42.25 -28.53 4.92
C PRO A 70 -43.03 -27.40 4.26
N GLY A 71 -43.73 -26.58 5.05
CA GLY A 71 -44.48 -25.40 4.58
C GLY A 71 -43.61 -24.25 4.02
N ALA A 72 -42.29 -24.25 4.26
CA ALA A 72 -41.37 -23.28 3.74
C ALA A 72 -41.03 -23.48 2.24
N LEU A 73 -41.86 -24.12 1.49
CA LEU A 73 -41.71 -24.40 0.07
C LEU A 73 -41.70 -23.13 -0.76
N ALA A 74 -40.65 -22.97 -1.58
CA ALA A 74 -40.45 -21.89 -2.53
C ALA A 74 -40.05 -22.41 -3.92
N ASP A 75 -39.94 -21.51 -4.85
CA ASP A 75 -39.31 -21.82 -6.13
C ASP A 75 -37.78 -21.97 -6.03
N ASP A 76 -37.22 -22.63 -7.03
CA ASP A 76 -35.76 -22.85 -7.11
C ASP A 76 -34.97 -21.54 -7.10
N ARG A 77 -35.53 -20.44 -7.60
CA ARG A 77 -34.86 -19.13 -7.66
C ARG A 77 -34.71 -18.52 -6.28
N GLN A 78 -35.75 -18.59 -5.44
CA GLN A 78 -35.69 -18.10 -4.06
C GLN A 78 -34.74 -18.94 -3.22
N GLN A 79 -34.71 -20.26 -3.42
CA GLN A 79 -33.76 -21.12 -2.71
C GLN A 79 -32.32 -20.82 -3.11
N ARG A 80 -32.03 -20.61 -4.40
CA ARG A 80 -30.67 -20.22 -4.85
C ARG A 80 -30.25 -18.90 -4.24
N LEU A 81 -31.12 -17.90 -4.20
CA LEU A 81 -30.82 -16.63 -3.57
C LEU A 81 -30.45 -16.82 -2.08
N LEU A 82 -31.16 -17.67 -1.36
CA LEU A 82 -30.84 -18.00 0.01
C LEU A 82 -29.48 -18.70 0.15
N LEU A 83 -29.22 -19.69 -0.70
CA LEU A 83 -27.96 -20.44 -0.66
C LEU A 83 -26.75 -19.54 -1.01
N ASP A 84 -26.91 -18.66 -1.99
CA ASP A 84 -25.90 -17.64 -2.34
C ASP A 84 -25.69 -16.67 -1.16
N ALA A 85 -26.76 -16.23 -0.48
CA ALA A 85 -26.64 -15.40 0.71
C ALA A 85 -25.86 -16.11 1.82
N TYR A 86 -26.12 -17.38 2.09
CA TYR A 86 -25.32 -18.17 3.05
C TYR A 86 -23.88 -18.28 2.58
N LYS A 87 -23.62 -18.63 1.31
CA LYS A 87 -22.26 -18.72 0.75
C LYS A 87 -21.48 -17.42 0.94
N PHE A 88 -22.08 -16.29 0.57
CA PHE A 88 -21.44 -14.97 0.67
C PHE A 88 -21.34 -14.44 2.11
N SER A 89 -22.13 -14.96 3.04
CA SER A 89 -22.07 -14.61 4.46
C SER A 89 -20.93 -15.29 5.21
N LEU A 90 -20.30 -16.33 4.65
CA LEU A 90 -19.25 -17.09 5.32
C LEU A 90 -18.03 -16.21 5.58
N LEU A 91 -17.94 -15.70 6.80
CA LEU A 91 -16.83 -14.84 7.24
C LEU A 91 -15.54 -15.62 7.49
N HIS A 92 -15.68 -16.88 7.89
CA HIS A 92 -14.60 -17.79 8.25
C HIS A 92 -14.54 -18.98 7.28
N GLY A 93 -14.67 -18.69 5.97
CA GLY A 93 -14.68 -19.72 4.95
C GLY A 93 -13.40 -20.55 4.89
N THR A 94 -13.48 -21.76 4.35
CA THR A 94 -12.36 -22.69 4.18
C THR A 94 -11.48 -22.34 2.97
N ALA A 95 -11.66 -21.18 2.37
CA ALA A 95 -10.88 -20.73 1.23
C ALA A 95 -9.40 -20.51 1.61
N PRO A 96 -8.45 -20.87 0.75
CA PRO A 96 -7.03 -20.66 1.00
C PRO A 96 -6.66 -19.19 1.23
N ILE A 97 -7.34 -18.26 0.54
CA ILE A 97 -7.16 -16.82 0.68
C ILE A 97 -8.54 -16.19 0.88
N LEU A 98 -8.74 -15.53 2.02
CA LEU A 98 -10.00 -14.88 2.38
C LEU A 98 -9.98 -13.36 2.15
N GLY A 99 -8.88 -12.70 2.49
CA GLY A 99 -8.75 -11.25 2.46
C GLY A 99 -8.87 -10.67 1.06
N LEU A 100 -8.34 -11.36 0.05
CA LEU A 100 -8.42 -10.91 -1.33
C LEU A 100 -9.87 -10.83 -1.85
N GLN A 101 -10.72 -11.75 -1.41
CA GLN A 101 -12.11 -11.79 -1.84
C GLN A 101 -12.97 -10.66 -1.26
N ARG A 102 -12.46 -10.02 -0.20
CA ARG A 102 -13.08 -8.88 0.47
C ARG A 102 -12.41 -7.56 0.11
N SER A 103 -11.54 -7.58 -0.91
CA SER A 103 -10.80 -6.39 -1.34
C SER A 103 -11.13 -6.06 -2.79
N ARG A 104 -11.08 -4.77 -3.12
CA ARG A 104 -11.10 -4.24 -4.50
C ARG A 104 -9.71 -4.27 -5.14
N ALA A 105 -8.69 -4.68 -4.38
CA ALA A 105 -7.34 -4.78 -4.89
C ALA A 105 -7.27 -5.86 -5.97
N ILE A 106 -6.67 -5.52 -7.11
CA ILE A 106 -6.31 -6.46 -8.17
C ILE A 106 -4.80 -6.67 -8.09
N PRO A 107 -4.32 -7.54 -7.19
CA PRO A 107 -2.89 -7.77 -7.07
C PRO A 107 -2.37 -8.49 -8.30
N THR A 108 -1.15 -8.18 -8.65
CA THR A 108 -0.36 -8.99 -9.58
C THR A 108 0.21 -10.21 -8.85
N ASP A 109 0.60 -11.22 -9.59
CA ASP A 109 1.09 -12.49 -9.02
C ASP A 109 2.24 -12.27 -8.02
N TYR A 110 3.18 -11.37 -8.33
CA TYR A 110 4.30 -11.09 -7.43
C TYR A 110 3.85 -10.47 -6.09
N GLN A 111 2.78 -9.67 -6.07
CA GLN A 111 2.26 -9.04 -4.85
C GLN A 111 1.59 -10.04 -3.89
N LEU A 112 1.28 -11.24 -4.37
CA LEU A 112 0.73 -12.31 -3.53
C LEU A 112 1.80 -13.08 -2.75
N VAL A 113 3.06 -12.92 -3.11
CA VAL A 113 4.18 -13.61 -2.46
C VAL A 113 4.27 -13.30 -0.97
N PRO A 114 4.28 -12.01 -0.51
CA PRO A 114 4.30 -11.70 0.90
C PRO A 114 3.06 -12.23 1.65
N LEU A 115 1.89 -12.23 1.00
CA LEU A 115 0.67 -12.80 1.55
C LEU A 115 0.81 -14.30 1.81
N LEU A 116 1.38 -15.07 0.88
CA LEU A 116 1.61 -16.50 1.07
C LEU A 116 2.60 -16.79 2.19
N MET A 117 3.66 -15.99 2.30
CA MET A 117 4.59 -16.09 3.43
C MET A 117 3.86 -15.82 4.76
N ALA A 118 2.99 -14.81 4.80
CA ALA A 118 2.18 -14.48 5.96
C ALA A 118 1.20 -15.60 6.33
N LEU A 119 0.57 -16.23 5.35
CA LEU A 119 -0.33 -17.36 5.57
C LEU A 119 0.36 -18.55 6.24
N ASN A 120 1.64 -18.73 5.93
CA ASN A 120 2.46 -19.83 6.40
C ASN A 120 3.24 -19.50 7.69
N SER A 121 3.05 -18.31 8.24
CA SER A 121 3.76 -17.86 9.44
C SER A 121 2.79 -17.56 10.59
N ASP A 122 3.15 -17.97 11.79
CA ASP A 122 2.46 -17.57 13.01
C ASP A 122 3.46 -17.49 14.18
N PRO A 123 3.74 -16.31 14.69
CA PRO A 123 3.23 -14.98 14.27
C PRO A 123 3.73 -14.52 12.90
N VAL A 124 2.95 -13.67 12.24
CA VAL A 124 3.40 -13.00 11.00
C VAL A 124 4.36 -11.88 11.34
N ARG A 125 5.63 -12.02 10.95
CA ARG A 125 6.66 -11.01 11.19
C ARG A 125 7.53 -10.91 9.94
N LEU A 126 7.23 -9.92 9.09
CA LEU A 126 7.79 -9.81 7.74
C LEU A 126 8.40 -8.43 7.48
N LEU A 127 9.50 -8.42 6.76
CA LEU A 127 10.07 -7.25 6.08
C LEU A 127 9.70 -7.31 4.59
N ILE A 128 8.90 -6.36 4.14
CA ILE A 128 8.53 -6.17 2.73
C ILE A 128 9.45 -5.09 2.17
N ALA A 129 10.46 -5.50 1.43
CA ALA A 129 11.56 -4.66 0.98
C ALA A 129 11.66 -4.59 -0.56
N ASP A 130 10.56 -4.74 -1.26
CA ASP A 130 10.50 -4.62 -2.72
C ASP A 130 10.79 -3.19 -3.19
N ASP A 131 11.24 -3.06 -4.41
CA ASP A 131 11.65 -1.79 -5.03
C ASP A 131 10.54 -0.72 -5.03
N VAL A 132 10.88 0.52 -5.31
CA VAL A 132 9.91 1.62 -5.42
C VAL A 132 8.92 1.34 -6.56
N GLY A 133 7.64 1.65 -6.35
CA GLY A 133 6.61 1.48 -7.39
C GLY A 133 6.03 0.08 -7.53
N THR A 134 6.49 -0.92 -6.78
CA THR A 134 5.96 -2.30 -6.80
C THR A 134 4.60 -2.46 -6.12
N GLY A 135 4.20 -1.52 -5.26
CA GLY A 135 2.92 -1.57 -4.56
C GLY A 135 2.98 -2.19 -3.16
N LYS A 136 4.05 -1.99 -2.42
CA LYS A 136 4.23 -2.48 -1.05
C LYS A 136 3.05 -2.22 -0.10
N THR A 137 2.39 -1.07 -0.25
CA THR A 137 1.16 -0.75 0.53
C THR A 137 0.03 -1.73 0.20
N VAL A 138 -0.07 -2.19 -1.06
CA VAL A 138 -1.04 -3.22 -1.47
C VAL A 138 -0.67 -4.56 -0.84
N GLU A 139 0.59 -4.93 -0.86
CA GLU A 139 1.10 -6.17 -0.25
C GLU A 139 0.81 -6.21 1.25
N ALA A 140 1.13 -5.13 1.97
CA ALA A 140 0.82 -5.03 3.40
C ALA A 140 -0.69 -5.01 3.67
N GLY A 141 -1.48 -4.33 2.83
CA GLY A 141 -2.94 -4.31 2.92
C GLY A 141 -3.59 -5.67 2.68
N LEU A 142 -3.05 -6.49 1.76
CA LEU A 142 -3.49 -7.86 1.54
C LEU A 142 -3.26 -8.73 2.78
N ILE A 143 -2.07 -8.64 3.39
CA ILE A 143 -1.75 -9.37 4.62
C ILE A 143 -2.67 -8.92 5.76
N LEU A 144 -2.86 -7.61 5.90
CA LEU A 144 -3.75 -7.03 6.91
C LEU A 144 -5.18 -7.53 6.74
N SER A 145 -5.72 -7.46 5.52
CA SER A 145 -7.07 -7.97 5.19
C SER A 145 -7.21 -9.45 5.53
N GLU A 146 -6.18 -10.24 5.29
CA GLU A 146 -6.16 -11.67 5.62
C GLU A 146 -6.13 -11.94 7.13
N LEU A 147 -5.29 -11.20 7.88
CA LEU A 147 -5.23 -11.31 9.34
C LEU A 147 -6.57 -10.97 10.00
N LEU A 148 -7.22 -9.89 9.51
CA LEU A 148 -8.55 -9.49 9.96
C LEU A 148 -9.62 -10.53 9.59
N ALA A 149 -9.59 -11.02 8.33
CA ALA A 149 -10.56 -12.01 7.86
C ALA A 149 -10.50 -13.34 8.61
N ARG A 150 -9.30 -13.73 9.07
CA ARG A 150 -9.08 -14.94 9.87
C ARG A 150 -9.23 -14.72 11.38
N GLY A 151 -9.50 -13.49 11.81
CA GLY A 151 -9.55 -13.16 13.24
C GLY A 151 -8.22 -13.30 13.98
N ARG A 152 -7.09 -13.36 13.24
CA ARG A 152 -5.74 -13.46 13.81
C ARG A 152 -5.21 -12.13 14.37
N ALA A 153 -5.75 -11.03 13.89
CA ALA A 153 -5.52 -9.70 14.42
C ALA A 153 -6.84 -8.93 14.44
N ARG A 154 -7.01 -8.07 15.41
CA ARG A 154 -8.15 -7.17 15.54
C ARG A 154 -7.68 -5.74 15.74
N ARG A 155 -6.74 -5.55 16.66
CA ARG A 155 -6.22 -4.24 17.01
C ARG A 155 -4.89 -3.99 16.30
N ILE A 156 -4.89 -2.95 15.45
CA ILE A 156 -3.81 -2.71 14.50
C ILE A 156 -3.31 -1.28 14.62
N LEU A 157 -2.00 -1.15 14.80
CA LEU A 157 -1.31 0.13 14.80
C LEU A 157 -0.48 0.26 13.52
N ILE A 158 -0.72 1.33 12.77
CA ILE A 158 0.01 1.64 11.53
C ILE A 158 0.82 2.92 11.76
N ALA A 159 2.13 2.75 11.88
CA ALA A 159 3.10 3.83 12.08
C ALA A 159 3.71 4.21 10.72
N VAL A 160 3.50 5.45 10.29
CA VAL A 160 3.94 5.92 8.97
C VAL A 160 4.61 7.30 9.08
N PRO A 161 5.33 7.77 8.07
CA PRO A 161 5.67 9.18 7.93
C PRO A 161 4.40 10.06 7.90
N ALA A 162 4.52 11.29 8.40
CA ALA A 162 3.36 12.17 8.57
C ALA A 162 2.59 12.46 7.28
N ASN A 163 3.29 12.52 6.16
CA ASN A 163 2.73 12.75 4.81
C ASN A 163 2.01 11.54 4.20
N LEU A 164 2.25 10.31 4.72
CA LEU A 164 1.66 9.08 4.19
C LEU A 164 0.36 8.65 4.89
N ARG A 165 -0.03 9.30 5.99
CA ARG A 165 -1.21 8.91 6.80
C ARG A 165 -2.50 8.85 6.00
N ASP A 166 -2.77 9.90 5.23
CA ASP A 166 -4.02 9.98 4.46
C ASP A 166 -4.01 8.99 3.30
N GLN A 167 -2.85 8.78 2.66
CA GLN A 167 -2.68 7.77 1.62
C GLN A 167 -2.98 6.36 2.16
N TRP A 168 -2.45 6.02 3.33
CA TRP A 168 -2.73 4.72 3.97
C TRP A 168 -4.20 4.57 4.30
N ARG A 169 -4.82 5.59 4.89
CA ARG A 169 -6.25 5.57 5.17
C ARG A 169 -7.07 5.35 3.89
N ASP A 170 -6.80 6.15 2.86
CA ASP A 170 -7.53 6.06 1.59
C ASP A 170 -7.28 4.73 0.86
N ALA A 171 -6.07 4.16 0.96
CA ALA A 171 -5.75 2.85 0.40
C ALA A 171 -6.50 1.72 1.12
N LEU A 172 -6.53 1.76 2.46
CA LEU A 172 -7.26 0.78 3.27
C LEU A 172 -8.76 0.84 3.02
N ASP A 173 -9.34 2.04 2.96
CA ASP A 173 -10.75 2.24 2.69
C ASP A 173 -11.12 1.80 1.26
N ARG A 174 -10.47 2.38 0.24
CA ARG A 174 -10.84 2.17 -1.17
C ARG A 174 -10.51 0.79 -1.70
N MET A 175 -9.35 0.20 -1.28
CA MET A 175 -8.91 -1.08 -1.83
C MET A 175 -9.29 -2.28 -0.95
N PHE A 176 -9.44 -2.09 0.37
CA PHE A 176 -9.62 -3.20 1.31
C PHE A 176 -10.88 -3.11 2.15
N HIS A 177 -11.68 -2.03 2.02
CA HIS A 177 -12.85 -1.77 2.87
C HIS A 177 -12.53 -1.80 4.38
N ILE A 178 -11.33 -1.35 4.73
CA ILE A 178 -10.86 -1.27 6.10
C ILE A 178 -10.96 0.17 6.58
N ASP A 179 -11.87 0.41 7.53
CA ASP A 179 -12.01 1.71 8.18
C ASP A 179 -10.92 1.89 9.24
N ALA A 180 -10.03 2.84 9.00
CA ALA A 180 -8.90 3.15 9.88
C ALA A 180 -8.95 4.61 10.33
N THR A 181 -8.80 4.82 11.64
CA THR A 181 -8.82 6.15 12.22
C THR A 181 -7.45 6.79 12.22
N THR A 182 -7.32 7.96 11.59
CA THR A 182 -6.08 8.75 11.64
C THR A 182 -6.01 9.54 12.94
N VAL A 183 -4.94 9.32 13.72
CA VAL A 183 -4.65 10.07 14.95
C VAL A 183 -3.46 11.00 14.75
N ALA A 184 -3.68 12.28 15.03
CA ALA A 184 -2.68 13.33 14.96
C ALA A 184 -2.98 14.44 15.97
N GLY A 185 -1.98 15.19 16.40
CA GLY A 185 -2.16 16.20 17.44
C GLY A 185 -3.28 17.22 17.14
N HIS A 186 -3.41 17.65 15.89
CA HIS A 186 -4.46 18.60 15.46
C HIS A 186 -5.85 17.96 15.32
N LEU A 187 -5.95 16.63 15.17
CA LEU A 187 -7.21 15.88 15.04
C LEU A 187 -7.72 15.39 16.41
N LEU A 188 -6.83 15.25 17.39
CA LEU A 188 -7.14 14.67 18.68
C LEU A 188 -8.35 15.34 19.38
N PRO A 189 -8.48 16.69 19.46
CA PRO A 189 -9.63 17.32 20.11
C PRO A 189 -10.98 17.02 19.41
N ALA A 190 -10.95 16.75 18.10
CA ALA A 190 -12.15 16.38 17.34
C ALA A 190 -12.54 14.92 17.59
N LEU A 191 -11.56 14.04 17.72
CA LEU A 191 -11.78 12.63 18.04
C LEU A 191 -12.29 12.47 19.48
N GLU A 192 -11.66 13.12 20.46
CA GLU A 192 -12.03 13.04 21.87
C GLU A 192 -13.46 13.53 22.15
N ARG A 193 -13.93 14.56 21.42
CA ARG A 193 -15.33 15.04 21.54
C ARG A 193 -16.39 14.00 21.15
N ARG A 194 -16.02 12.96 20.41
CA ARG A 194 -16.91 11.87 19.98
C ARG A 194 -16.88 10.68 20.95
N LEU A 195 -15.99 10.70 21.93
CA LEU A 195 -15.81 9.61 22.88
C LEU A 195 -16.60 9.86 24.17
N LEU A 196 -16.83 8.79 24.90
CA LEU A 196 -17.38 8.87 26.25
C LEU A 196 -16.34 9.49 27.21
N PRO A 197 -16.78 10.23 28.25
CA PRO A 197 -15.87 10.79 29.24
C PRO A 197 -14.94 9.73 29.84
N GLY A 198 -13.62 9.97 29.77
CA GLY A 198 -12.60 9.04 30.26
C GLY A 198 -12.20 7.93 29.30
N GLN A 199 -12.82 7.84 28.12
CA GLN A 199 -12.40 6.90 27.09
C GLN A 199 -11.22 7.46 26.29
N SER A 200 -10.19 6.65 26.11
CA SER A 200 -9.04 7.02 25.28
C SER A 200 -9.32 6.77 23.79
N VAL A 201 -8.80 7.64 22.93
CA VAL A 201 -8.83 7.46 21.48
C VAL A 201 -8.20 6.12 21.07
N TRP A 202 -7.11 5.73 21.74
CA TRP A 202 -6.42 4.48 21.47
C TRP A 202 -7.24 3.23 21.81
N ALA A 203 -8.11 3.31 22.83
CA ALA A 203 -9.00 2.23 23.21
C ALA A 203 -10.26 2.14 22.33
N ALA A 204 -10.70 3.28 21.80
CA ALA A 204 -11.96 3.41 21.09
C ALA A 204 -11.90 2.88 19.64
N HIS A 205 -10.71 2.84 19.06
CA HIS A 205 -10.52 2.46 17.65
C HIS A 205 -9.67 1.21 17.53
N ASP A 206 -10.15 0.23 16.76
CA ASP A 206 -9.45 -1.04 16.54
C ASP A 206 -8.29 -0.87 15.56
N ILE A 207 -8.39 0.01 14.56
CA ILE A 207 -7.35 0.25 13.55
C ILE A 207 -6.98 1.73 13.56
N VAL A 208 -5.72 2.01 13.88
CA VAL A 208 -5.22 3.37 14.04
C VAL A 208 -4.01 3.62 13.15
N ILE A 209 -4.04 4.77 12.44
CA ILE A 209 -2.92 5.28 11.66
C ILE A 209 -2.38 6.54 12.35
N ALA A 210 -1.09 6.56 12.65
CA ALA A 210 -0.44 7.73 13.21
C ALA A 210 0.99 7.89 12.69
N SER A 211 1.55 9.11 12.79
CA SER A 211 2.95 9.28 12.41
C SER A 211 3.87 8.74 13.48
N ILE A 212 4.97 8.13 13.05
CA ILE A 212 5.98 7.58 13.97
C ILE A 212 6.53 8.67 14.92
N ASP A 213 6.66 9.91 14.42
CA ASP A 213 7.10 11.05 15.22
C ASP A 213 6.09 11.47 16.29
N TYR A 214 4.81 11.27 16.03
CA TYR A 214 3.77 11.48 17.04
C TYR A 214 3.74 10.33 18.05
N LEU A 215 3.87 9.11 17.60
CA LEU A 215 3.85 7.91 18.43
C LEU A 215 5.02 7.85 19.42
N LYS A 216 6.24 8.20 18.98
CA LYS A 216 7.44 8.18 19.84
C LYS A 216 7.31 9.11 21.06
N THR A 217 6.54 10.20 20.95
CA THR A 217 6.32 11.13 22.08
C THR A 217 5.30 10.62 23.10
N ARG A 218 4.58 9.50 22.80
CA ARG A 218 3.49 8.93 23.59
C ARG A 218 3.59 7.42 23.75
N THR A 219 4.79 6.89 23.73
CA THR A 219 5.06 5.44 23.68
C THR A 219 4.30 4.66 24.74
N GLU A 220 4.39 5.04 26.02
CA GLU A 220 3.72 4.31 27.11
C GLU A 220 2.19 4.42 27.02
N GLU A 221 1.67 5.57 26.65
CA GLU A 221 0.22 5.77 26.47
C GLU A 221 -0.30 4.84 25.37
N VAL A 222 0.32 4.86 24.19
CA VAL A 222 -0.11 4.08 23.02
C VAL A 222 0.00 2.58 23.26
N LEU A 223 1.12 2.14 23.84
CA LEU A 223 1.41 0.72 24.02
C LEU A 223 0.72 0.09 25.24
N SER A 224 0.07 0.89 26.09
CA SER A 224 -0.74 0.37 27.21
C SER A 224 -2.00 -0.34 26.74
N TYR A 225 -2.44 -0.12 25.52
CA TYR A 225 -3.71 -0.65 25.00
C TYR A 225 -3.59 -1.96 24.22
N GLY A 226 -2.49 -2.63 24.19
CA GLY A 226 -2.31 -3.93 23.53
C GLY A 226 -2.72 -3.93 22.04
N TRP A 227 -1.75 -4.07 21.15
CA TRP A 227 -1.95 -4.15 19.70
C TRP A 227 -1.60 -5.55 19.22
N ASP A 228 -2.44 -6.13 18.35
CA ASP A 228 -2.19 -7.46 17.78
C ASP A 228 -1.17 -7.39 16.65
N CYS A 229 -1.25 -6.31 15.83
CA CYS A 229 -0.38 -6.11 14.69
C CYS A 229 0.17 -4.68 14.65
N LEU A 230 1.47 -4.56 14.39
CA LEU A 230 2.15 -3.32 14.11
C LEU A 230 2.61 -3.31 12.65
N ILE A 231 2.29 -2.25 11.91
CA ILE A 231 2.82 -1.98 10.57
C ILE A 231 3.67 -0.73 10.65
N ILE A 232 4.91 -0.79 10.19
CA ILE A 232 5.79 0.39 10.09
C ILE A 232 6.14 0.59 8.62
N ASP A 233 5.63 1.67 8.03
CA ASP A 233 6.00 2.07 6.66
C ASP A 233 7.23 2.98 6.70
N GLU A 234 8.04 2.91 5.64
CA GLU A 234 9.40 3.46 5.57
C GLU A 234 10.25 3.05 6.80
N ALA A 235 10.23 1.72 7.08
CA ALA A 235 10.80 1.14 8.29
C ALA A 235 12.30 1.48 8.50
N HIS A 236 13.02 1.89 7.45
CA HIS A 236 14.41 2.33 7.55
C HIS A 236 14.57 3.56 8.46
N ILE A 237 13.56 4.43 8.60
CA ILE A 237 13.60 5.58 9.52
C ILE A 237 13.48 5.16 11.01
N ALA A 238 13.02 3.94 11.24
CA ALA A 238 12.87 3.33 12.56
C ALA A 238 14.03 2.37 12.91
N ALA A 239 15.00 2.21 12.01
CA ALA A 239 16.21 1.43 12.28
C ALA A 239 17.11 2.12 13.31
N LYS A 240 17.96 1.34 13.97
CA LYS A 240 18.93 1.87 14.93
C LYS A 240 19.89 2.85 14.23
N PRO A 241 19.97 4.11 14.67
CA PRO A 241 20.87 5.06 14.04
C PRO A 241 22.34 4.71 14.36
N HIS A 242 23.22 4.89 13.39
CA HIS A 242 24.65 4.75 13.57
C HIS A 242 25.22 6.04 14.18
N THR A 243 25.10 6.20 15.49
CA THR A 243 25.59 7.36 16.23
C THR A 243 26.51 6.95 17.36
N GLN A 244 27.52 7.81 17.68
CA GLN A 244 28.39 7.61 18.86
C GLN A 244 27.54 7.63 20.14
N ALA A 245 27.84 6.69 21.03
CA ALA A 245 27.05 6.40 22.23
C ALA A 245 26.81 7.64 23.11
N GLY A 246 25.57 7.84 23.53
CA GLY A 246 25.23 8.69 24.67
C GLY A 246 24.32 9.89 24.40
N ARG A 247 23.86 10.16 23.16
CA ARG A 247 22.92 11.28 22.87
C ARG A 247 21.56 10.74 22.41
N SER A 248 20.48 11.25 22.99
CA SER A 248 19.13 11.04 22.48
C SER A 248 18.93 11.92 21.24
N THR A 249 18.79 11.29 20.09
CA THR A 249 18.43 11.95 18.83
C THR A 249 17.00 11.58 18.45
N PRO A 250 16.30 12.35 17.62
CA PRO A 250 14.96 11.99 17.12
C PRO A 250 14.89 10.61 16.49
N ASP A 251 15.95 10.16 15.82
CA ASP A 251 16.03 8.84 15.19
C ASP A 251 16.17 7.72 16.25
N MET A 252 16.95 7.97 17.32
CA MET A 252 17.02 7.03 18.44
C MET A 252 15.66 6.87 19.14
N GLU A 253 14.90 7.96 19.27
CA GLU A 253 13.53 7.90 19.83
C GLU A 253 12.58 7.09 18.93
N ARG A 254 12.66 7.23 17.59
CA ARG A 254 11.91 6.42 16.65
C ARG A 254 12.25 4.94 16.78
N PHE A 255 13.56 4.62 16.83
CA PHE A 255 14.03 3.25 17.02
C PHE A 255 13.54 2.66 18.36
N LEU A 256 13.64 3.40 19.46
CA LEU A 256 13.19 2.93 20.78
C LEU A 256 11.69 2.66 20.80
N PHE A 257 10.89 3.55 20.19
CA PHE A 257 9.45 3.31 20.03
C PHE A 257 9.20 2.04 19.22
N ALA A 258 9.80 1.94 18.02
CA ALA A 258 9.58 0.84 17.10
C ALA A 258 9.98 -0.51 17.71
N SER A 259 11.15 -0.61 18.34
CA SER A 259 11.65 -1.83 18.97
C SER A 259 10.77 -2.24 20.16
N THR A 260 10.33 -1.29 21.01
CA THR A 260 9.44 -1.56 22.12
C THR A 260 8.06 -2.03 21.65
N ALA A 261 7.51 -1.37 20.62
CA ALA A 261 6.22 -1.74 20.03
C ALA A 261 6.28 -3.11 19.36
N ALA A 262 7.35 -3.39 18.60
CA ALA A 262 7.57 -4.68 17.95
C ALA A 262 7.66 -5.84 18.93
N ALA A 263 8.25 -5.62 20.12
CA ALA A 263 8.34 -6.63 21.17
C ALA A 263 6.98 -6.92 21.86
N ARG A 264 6.06 -5.94 21.87
CA ARG A 264 4.73 -6.07 22.49
C ARG A 264 3.65 -6.56 21.54
N CYS A 265 3.84 -6.44 20.22
CA CYS A 265 2.88 -6.87 19.20
C CYS A 265 3.16 -8.29 18.73
N ARG A 266 2.09 -9.10 18.55
CA ARG A 266 2.20 -10.46 18.00
C ARG A 266 2.69 -10.42 16.55
N HIS A 267 2.02 -9.65 15.70
CA HIS A 267 2.33 -9.54 14.27
C HIS A 267 3.09 -8.24 13.99
N LEU A 268 4.05 -8.29 13.07
CA LEU A 268 4.86 -7.14 12.67
C LEU A 268 5.09 -7.13 11.16
N LEU A 269 4.74 -6.03 10.51
CA LEU A 269 5.07 -5.79 9.11
C LEU A 269 5.98 -4.56 9.03
N LEU A 270 7.20 -4.74 8.59
CA LEU A 270 8.13 -3.68 8.25
C LEU A 270 8.10 -3.47 6.74
N VAL A 271 7.82 -2.27 6.29
CA VAL A 271 7.68 -1.93 4.87
C VAL A 271 8.71 -0.86 4.51
N THR A 272 9.56 -1.11 3.53
CA THR A 272 10.54 -0.13 3.04
C THR A 272 11.09 -0.54 1.68
N ALA A 273 11.47 0.43 0.83
CA ALA A 273 12.20 0.13 -0.39
C ALA A 273 13.72 0.03 -0.17
N THR A 274 14.22 0.61 0.92
CA THR A 274 15.65 0.76 1.23
C THR A 274 15.94 0.21 2.62
N PRO A 275 15.93 -1.12 2.82
CA PRO A 275 16.12 -1.72 4.15
C PRO A 275 17.54 -1.48 4.69
N HIS A 276 18.53 -1.34 3.81
CA HIS A 276 19.94 -1.13 4.15
C HIS A 276 20.35 0.31 3.84
N ASN A 277 20.81 1.02 4.85
CA ASN A 277 21.30 2.41 4.77
C ASN A 277 22.83 2.52 4.75
N GLY A 278 23.54 1.43 4.43
CA GLY A 278 25.00 1.36 4.45
C GLY A 278 25.62 0.94 5.79
N TYR A 279 24.85 0.93 6.86
CA TYR A 279 25.30 0.52 8.20
C TYR A 279 24.70 -0.81 8.60
N THR A 280 25.55 -1.80 8.83
CA THR A 280 25.15 -3.16 9.23
C THR A 280 24.32 -3.16 10.52
N ASP A 281 24.68 -2.34 11.51
CA ASP A 281 23.94 -2.23 12.78
C ASP A 281 22.50 -1.76 12.58
N SER A 282 22.29 -0.77 11.70
CA SER A 282 20.96 -0.28 11.34
C SER A 282 20.17 -1.38 10.64
N PHE A 283 20.76 -2.05 9.67
CA PHE A 283 20.14 -3.14 8.94
C PHE A 283 19.79 -4.31 9.86
N HIS A 284 20.72 -4.79 10.66
CA HIS A 284 20.51 -5.87 11.61
C HIS A 284 19.42 -5.55 12.64
N SER A 285 19.27 -4.27 13.02
CA SER A 285 18.24 -3.87 13.99
C SER A 285 16.81 -4.12 13.47
N LEU A 286 16.56 -4.03 12.16
CA LEU A 286 15.28 -4.39 11.57
C LEU A 286 14.98 -5.89 11.74
N PHE A 287 15.98 -6.74 11.56
CA PHE A 287 15.83 -8.19 11.77
C PHE A 287 15.66 -8.55 13.23
N GLN A 288 16.34 -7.86 14.14
CA GLN A 288 16.13 -8.03 15.58
C GLN A 288 14.72 -7.66 16.02
N MET A 289 14.07 -6.70 15.35
CA MET A 289 12.67 -6.40 15.60
C MET A 289 11.76 -7.53 15.10
N LEU A 290 12.10 -8.19 13.98
CA LEU A 290 11.31 -9.31 13.45
C LEU A 290 11.45 -10.55 14.34
N ASP A 291 12.67 -10.97 14.62
CA ASP A 291 13.00 -12.06 15.54
C ASP A 291 14.38 -11.79 16.16
N PRO A 292 14.45 -11.56 17.47
CA PRO A 292 15.73 -11.29 18.15
C PRO A 292 16.78 -12.39 17.95
N THR A 293 16.37 -13.63 17.62
CA THR A 293 17.27 -14.76 17.42
C THR A 293 17.91 -14.80 16.02
N LEU A 294 17.47 -13.95 15.09
CA LEU A 294 18.05 -13.88 13.74
C LEU A 294 19.44 -13.26 13.72
N VAL A 295 19.76 -12.39 14.65
CA VAL A 295 21.04 -11.69 14.72
C VAL A 295 21.74 -12.08 16.01
N THR A 296 22.91 -12.67 15.89
CA THR A 296 23.72 -13.07 17.05
C THR A 296 25.09 -12.41 17.01
N ASP A 297 25.69 -12.13 18.18
CA ASP A 297 27.01 -11.48 18.29
C ASP A 297 28.14 -12.30 17.64
N PHE A 298 27.99 -13.62 17.51
CA PHE A 298 29.01 -14.53 16.98
C PHE A 298 28.87 -14.86 15.49
N ALA A 299 27.63 -14.96 14.98
CA ALA A 299 27.37 -15.44 13.63
C ALA A 299 26.75 -14.36 12.72
N GLY A 300 26.50 -13.15 13.24
CA GLY A 300 25.80 -12.09 12.51
C GLY A 300 24.35 -12.47 12.20
N LEU A 301 23.87 -12.12 11.04
CA LEU A 301 22.50 -12.38 10.58
C LEU A 301 22.35 -13.81 10.01
N ASP A 302 21.42 -14.58 10.54
CA ASP A 302 20.99 -15.88 9.95
C ASP A 302 20.18 -15.62 8.67
N ARG A 303 20.91 -15.50 7.56
CA ARG A 303 20.36 -15.12 6.25
C ARG A 303 19.39 -16.15 5.71
N ARG A 304 19.63 -17.43 5.90
CA ARG A 304 18.77 -18.49 5.39
C ARG A 304 17.41 -18.42 6.02
N ARG A 305 17.37 -18.36 7.36
CA ARG A 305 16.12 -18.26 8.11
C ARG A 305 15.40 -16.95 7.85
N ALA A 306 16.13 -15.82 7.76
CA ALA A 306 15.57 -14.53 7.41
C ALA A 306 14.89 -14.58 6.04
N ARG A 307 15.56 -15.09 5.00
CA ARG A 307 15.04 -15.22 3.65
C ARG A 307 13.82 -16.15 3.57
N ASP A 308 13.87 -17.28 4.25
CA ASP A 308 12.86 -18.31 4.10
C ASP A 308 11.56 -17.94 4.85
N HIS A 309 11.63 -17.07 5.88
CA HIS A 309 10.49 -16.81 6.76
C HIS A 309 10.15 -15.32 7.00
N HIS A 310 11.08 -14.40 6.79
CA HIS A 310 10.93 -13.03 7.29
C HIS A 310 11.14 -11.92 6.26
N VAL A 311 11.65 -12.20 5.07
CA VAL A 311 12.00 -11.15 4.10
C VAL A 311 11.45 -11.45 2.72
N VAL A 312 10.85 -10.41 2.11
CA VAL A 312 10.60 -10.34 0.69
C VAL A 312 11.33 -9.12 0.16
N GLN A 313 12.30 -9.33 -0.71
CA GLN A 313 13.08 -8.26 -1.34
C GLN A 313 13.33 -8.59 -2.80
N ARG A 314 12.72 -7.80 -3.70
CA ARG A 314 12.82 -7.99 -5.15
C ARG A 314 13.03 -6.67 -5.84
N ARG A 315 13.94 -6.65 -6.81
CA ARG A 315 14.11 -5.52 -7.72
C ARG A 315 13.05 -5.57 -8.80
N ARG A 316 12.75 -4.41 -9.37
CA ARG A 316 11.90 -4.32 -10.55
C ARG A 316 12.40 -5.22 -11.68
N ALA A 317 13.72 -5.21 -11.94
CA ALA A 317 14.34 -6.07 -12.96
C ALA A 317 14.11 -7.57 -12.72
N ASP A 318 14.15 -8.02 -11.45
CA ASP A 318 13.89 -9.42 -11.09
C ASP A 318 12.43 -9.80 -11.40
N ILE A 319 11.49 -8.88 -11.13
CA ILE A 319 10.06 -9.07 -11.44
C ILE A 319 9.84 -9.09 -12.95
N GLU A 320 10.43 -8.14 -13.70
CA GLU A 320 10.34 -8.09 -15.17
C GLU A 320 10.89 -9.35 -15.83
N GLU A 321 12.05 -9.82 -15.38
CA GLU A 321 12.66 -11.07 -15.84
C GLU A 321 11.77 -12.28 -15.55
N TRP A 322 11.16 -12.32 -14.40
CA TRP A 322 10.23 -13.36 -14.02
C TRP A 322 9.00 -13.44 -14.93
N TYR A 323 8.41 -12.27 -15.32
CA TYR A 323 7.32 -12.21 -16.31
C TYR A 323 7.81 -12.61 -17.71
N ARG A 324 9.01 -12.18 -18.09
CA ARG A 324 9.64 -12.53 -19.38
C ARG A 324 9.83 -14.03 -19.55
N LEU A 325 10.33 -14.71 -18.52
CA LEU A 325 10.53 -16.17 -18.53
C LEU A 325 9.24 -16.96 -18.76
N ARG A 326 8.09 -16.37 -18.44
CA ARG A 326 6.75 -16.94 -18.62
C ARG A 326 6.09 -16.56 -19.93
N GLY A 327 6.70 -15.71 -20.72
CA GLY A 327 6.08 -15.15 -21.91
C GLY A 327 4.93 -14.19 -21.59
N ALA A 328 4.83 -13.69 -20.36
CA ALA A 328 3.83 -12.74 -19.92
C ALA A 328 4.33 -11.30 -20.06
N LYS A 329 3.41 -10.36 -20.26
CA LYS A 329 3.76 -8.94 -20.34
C LYS A 329 4.15 -8.41 -18.96
N SER A 330 5.23 -7.61 -18.89
CA SER A 330 5.62 -6.91 -17.68
C SER A 330 4.46 -6.07 -17.12
N PRO A 331 4.23 -6.07 -15.81
CA PRO A 331 3.23 -5.20 -15.17
C PRO A 331 3.66 -3.74 -15.09
N PHE A 332 4.91 -3.43 -15.45
CA PHE A 332 5.46 -2.08 -15.44
C PHE A 332 5.55 -1.52 -16.86
N PRO A 333 5.42 -0.20 -17.03
CA PRO A 333 5.66 0.46 -18.31
C PRO A 333 7.15 0.42 -18.67
N ALA A 334 7.47 0.53 -19.94
CA ALA A 334 8.85 0.73 -20.35
C ALA A 334 9.33 2.14 -19.94
N ARG A 335 10.49 2.25 -19.30
CA ARG A 335 11.07 3.54 -18.91
C ARG A 335 11.91 4.11 -20.06
N ARG A 336 11.66 5.35 -20.44
CA ARG A 336 12.46 6.14 -21.36
C ARG A 336 13.00 7.36 -20.60
N ALA A 337 14.16 7.16 -19.98
CA ALA A 337 14.85 8.21 -19.25
C ALA A 337 15.96 8.81 -20.11
N ASP A 338 16.05 10.12 -20.18
CA ASP A 338 17.15 10.83 -20.82
C ASP A 338 17.39 12.19 -20.16
N GLU A 339 18.59 12.70 -20.31
CA GLU A 339 18.99 14.00 -19.82
C GLU A 339 19.05 15.01 -20.96
N GLN A 340 18.50 16.21 -20.74
CA GLN A 340 18.62 17.31 -21.65
C GLN A 340 19.67 18.30 -21.14
N LEU A 341 20.82 18.33 -21.80
CA LEU A 341 21.83 19.33 -21.54
C LEU A 341 21.39 20.71 -22.03
N VAL A 342 21.32 21.67 -21.12
CA VAL A 342 20.91 23.04 -21.38
C VAL A 342 22.16 23.90 -21.61
N SER A 343 22.45 24.21 -22.87
CA SER A 343 23.65 24.95 -23.25
C SER A 343 23.68 26.37 -22.70
N LEU A 344 24.77 26.74 -22.12
CA LEU A 344 25.12 28.11 -21.71
C LEU A 344 25.79 28.93 -22.82
N THR A 345 26.04 28.35 -23.98
CA THR A 345 26.65 29.03 -25.12
C THR A 345 25.83 30.26 -25.52
N ARG A 346 26.44 31.42 -25.64
CA ARG A 346 25.81 32.71 -25.93
C ARG A 346 24.82 33.23 -24.89
N LYS A 347 24.84 32.69 -23.67
CA LYS A 347 23.99 33.12 -22.53
C LYS A 347 24.81 33.99 -21.57
N ARG A 348 25.30 35.13 -22.03
CA ARG A 348 26.26 35.99 -21.30
C ARG A 348 25.81 36.36 -19.89
N GLU A 349 24.52 36.65 -19.70
CA GLU A 349 23.98 37.06 -18.40
C GLU A 349 23.99 35.92 -17.41
N MET A 350 23.65 34.71 -17.84
CA MET A 350 23.67 33.52 -16.98
C MET A 350 25.10 33.09 -16.66
N GLN A 351 26.01 33.16 -17.64
CA GLN A 351 27.44 32.90 -17.41
C GLN A 351 28.06 33.89 -16.43
N ALA A 352 27.74 35.19 -16.54
CA ALA A 352 28.21 36.21 -15.60
C ALA A 352 27.70 35.97 -14.18
N LEU A 353 26.43 35.55 -14.04
CA LEU A 353 25.82 35.21 -12.76
C LEU A 353 26.50 34.00 -12.13
N LEU A 354 26.73 32.93 -12.89
CA LEU A 354 27.43 31.72 -12.44
C LEU A 354 28.86 32.04 -12.01
N ALA A 355 29.59 32.85 -12.80
CA ALA A 355 30.96 33.24 -12.48
C ALA A 355 31.03 34.03 -11.16
N ALA A 356 30.14 35.02 -10.98
CA ALA A 356 30.11 35.83 -9.76
C ALA A 356 29.73 34.99 -8.51
N LEU A 357 28.81 34.03 -8.65
CA LEU A 357 28.46 33.16 -7.56
C LEU A 357 29.59 32.19 -7.23
N ASN A 358 30.26 31.60 -8.21
CA ASN A 358 31.42 30.73 -7.99
C ASN A 358 32.61 31.48 -7.37
N GLU A 359 32.83 32.76 -7.71
CA GLU A 359 33.85 33.59 -7.06
C GLU A 359 33.50 33.81 -5.58
N TYR A 360 32.24 34.16 -5.26
CA TYR A 360 31.77 34.30 -3.88
C TYR A 360 31.84 32.99 -3.11
N ALA A 361 31.44 31.87 -3.73
CA ALA A 361 31.61 30.54 -3.13
C ALA A 361 33.10 30.23 -2.84
N GLY A 362 34.00 30.54 -3.77
CA GLY A 362 35.46 30.41 -3.56
C GLY A 362 35.98 31.23 -2.39
N ASP A 363 35.49 32.48 -2.23
CA ASP A 363 35.85 33.34 -1.08
C ASP A 363 35.37 32.68 0.25
N LEU A 364 34.19 32.03 0.26
CA LEU A 364 33.68 31.29 1.44
C LEU A 364 34.51 30.03 1.74
N TYR A 365 34.96 29.32 0.72
CA TYR A 365 35.81 28.11 0.91
C TYR A 365 37.22 28.45 1.37
N THR A 366 37.80 29.58 0.90
CA THR A 366 39.17 29.96 1.25
C THR A 366 39.28 30.82 2.50
N GLY A 367 38.28 31.68 2.76
CA GLY A 367 38.27 32.60 3.92
C GLY A 367 37.63 32.00 5.17
N GLY A 368 36.84 30.95 5.02
CA GLY A 368 36.11 30.30 6.10
C GLY A 368 36.70 28.94 6.46
N THR A 369 37.22 28.80 7.68
CA THR A 369 37.61 27.48 8.24
C THR A 369 36.40 26.71 8.78
N ARG A 370 35.21 27.29 8.68
CA ARG A 370 33.98 26.75 9.29
C ARG A 370 33.14 25.94 8.26
N THR A 371 32.69 24.81 8.64
CA THR A 371 31.76 23.97 7.86
C THR A 371 30.51 24.74 7.39
N VAL A 372 30.05 25.71 8.17
CA VAL A 372 28.93 26.61 7.86
C VAL A 372 29.14 27.44 6.59
N ASP A 373 30.36 27.93 6.32
CA ASP A 373 30.66 28.72 5.12
C ASP A 373 30.57 27.88 3.84
N ARG A 374 31.02 26.63 3.91
CA ARG A 374 30.90 25.66 2.81
C ARG A 374 29.44 25.32 2.53
N TRP A 375 28.64 25.17 3.57
CA TRP A 375 27.22 24.96 3.45
C TRP A 375 26.50 26.12 2.79
N LEU A 376 26.80 27.33 3.18
CA LEU A 376 26.23 28.53 2.57
C LEU A 376 26.55 28.60 1.06
N ALA A 377 27.80 28.30 0.70
CA ALA A 377 28.25 28.27 -0.70
C ALA A 377 27.44 27.21 -1.50
N ALA A 378 27.39 25.98 -1.02
CA ALA A 378 26.67 24.87 -1.64
C ALA A 378 25.15 25.19 -1.77
N HIS A 379 24.55 25.78 -0.72
CA HIS A 379 23.16 26.17 -0.73
C HIS A 379 22.86 27.21 -1.82
N LEU A 380 23.65 28.28 -1.94
CA LEU A 380 23.43 29.31 -2.96
C LEU A 380 23.65 28.78 -4.38
N GLN A 381 24.65 27.93 -4.59
CA GLN A 381 24.85 27.25 -5.87
C GLN A 381 23.64 26.37 -6.25
N LYS A 382 23.13 25.57 -5.31
CA LYS A 382 21.94 24.73 -5.47
C LYS A 382 20.71 25.56 -5.82
N ARG A 383 20.54 26.74 -5.20
CA ARG A 383 19.47 27.67 -5.51
C ARG A 383 19.59 28.22 -6.94
N LEU A 384 20.80 28.56 -7.41
CA LEU A 384 21.02 29.03 -8.78
C LEU A 384 20.77 27.91 -9.80
N LEU A 385 21.21 26.69 -9.55
CA LEU A 385 20.95 25.53 -10.41
C LEU A 385 19.45 25.23 -10.54
N SER A 386 18.65 25.61 -9.54
CA SER A 386 17.19 25.58 -9.65
C SER A 386 16.67 26.74 -10.48
N SER A 387 16.80 28.00 -10.01
CA SER A 387 16.39 29.16 -10.80
C SER A 387 17.05 30.45 -10.32
N PRO A 388 17.18 31.47 -11.21
CA PRO A 388 17.63 32.82 -10.82
C PRO A 388 16.69 33.47 -9.78
N ALA A 389 15.41 33.11 -9.80
CA ALA A 389 14.43 33.60 -8.82
C ALA A 389 14.68 33.04 -7.42
N ALA A 390 14.95 31.75 -7.31
CA ALA A 390 15.28 31.10 -6.05
C ALA A 390 16.59 31.65 -5.46
N LEU A 391 17.62 31.80 -6.28
CA LEU A 391 18.88 32.44 -5.85
C LEU A 391 18.61 33.83 -5.29
N ARG A 392 17.87 34.67 -6.02
CA ARG A 392 17.60 36.05 -5.61
C ARG A 392 16.88 36.12 -4.27
N SER A 393 15.89 35.26 -4.05
CA SER A 393 15.18 35.15 -2.75
C SER A 393 16.17 34.86 -1.59
N SER A 394 17.08 33.90 -1.79
CA SER A 394 18.10 33.57 -0.76
C SER A 394 19.12 34.70 -0.56
N ILE A 395 19.56 35.35 -1.63
CA ILE A 395 20.48 36.52 -1.55
C ILE A 395 19.83 37.68 -0.79
N ASP A 396 18.57 38.01 -1.05
CA ASP A 396 17.84 39.08 -0.34
C ASP A 396 17.70 38.74 1.16
N LYS A 397 17.40 37.49 1.52
CA LYS A 397 17.40 37.01 2.91
C LYS A 397 18.79 37.13 3.56
N ARG A 398 19.84 36.76 2.81
CA ARG A 398 21.24 36.86 3.30
C ARG A 398 21.65 38.30 3.52
N ILE A 399 21.42 39.19 2.59
CA ILE A 399 21.72 40.66 2.73
C ILE A 399 21.00 41.19 3.99
N ALA A 400 19.73 40.83 4.19
CA ALA A 400 18.99 41.26 5.36
C ALA A 400 19.57 40.71 6.69
N ALA A 401 20.10 39.48 6.69
CA ALA A 401 20.77 38.90 7.87
C ALA A 401 22.08 39.58 8.18
N VAL A 402 22.96 39.75 7.18
CA VAL A 402 24.25 40.43 7.36
C VAL A 402 24.08 41.90 7.80
N THR A 403 23.06 42.60 7.22
CA THR A 403 22.78 44.00 7.58
C THR A 403 22.30 44.16 9.02
N ARG A 404 21.51 43.19 9.53
CA ARG A 404 21.02 43.24 10.92
C ARG A 404 22.09 42.94 11.96
N GLY A 405 23.23 42.40 11.58
CA GLY A 405 24.31 42.05 12.49
C GLY A 405 23.91 41.03 13.56
N THR A 406 22.93 40.22 13.29
CA THR A 406 22.44 39.19 14.23
C THR A 406 23.45 38.09 14.36
N SER A 407 24.25 38.13 15.47
CA SER A 407 25.09 37.01 15.88
C SER A 407 24.20 35.91 16.42
N LEU A 408 23.80 34.98 15.54
CA LEU A 408 23.10 33.77 15.92
C LEU A 408 24.12 32.68 16.30
N GLU A 409 24.88 32.89 17.39
CA GLU A 409 25.66 31.82 18.04
C GLU A 409 24.79 30.60 18.39
N THR A 410 23.49 30.82 18.66
CA THR A 410 22.49 29.78 18.93
C THR A 410 22.14 28.93 17.70
N ASN A 411 22.23 29.46 16.48
CA ASN A 411 21.89 28.72 15.27
C ASN A 411 23.11 27.95 14.69
N ALA A 412 24.34 28.40 14.93
CA ALA A 412 25.54 27.65 14.52
C ALA A 412 25.62 26.30 15.25
N THR A 413 25.31 26.26 16.53
CA THR A 413 25.20 25.00 17.32
C THR A 413 24.00 24.16 16.93
N ALA A 414 22.93 24.73 16.44
CA ALA A 414 21.77 23.98 15.90
C ALA A 414 22.09 23.40 14.51
N LEU A 415 22.84 24.14 13.69
CA LEU A 415 23.36 23.69 12.39
C LEU A 415 24.44 22.62 12.53
N GLU A 416 25.38 22.77 13.47
CA GLU A 416 26.36 21.74 13.79
C GLU A 416 25.68 20.46 14.31
N ARG A 417 24.61 20.58 15.11
CA ARG A 417 23.79 19.45 15.54
C ARG A 417 22.98 18.84 14.40
N ALA A 418 22.47 19.63 13.46
CA ALA A 418 21.79 19.14 12.26
C ALA A 418 22.78 18.46 11.31
N ALA A 419 24.02 18.96 11.20
CA ALA A 419 25.08 18.32 10.43
C ALA A 419 25.53 16.96 10.99
N GLU A 420 25.34 16.75 12.29
CA GLU A 420 25.62 15.48 12.97
C GLU A 420 24.43 14.51 12.91
N THR A 421 23.23 14.97 12.55
CA THR A 421 22.03 14.13 12.37
C THR A 421 21.85 13.78 10.90
N THR A 422 21.89 12.51 10.59
CA THR A 422 21.65 11.81 9.32
C THR A 422 21.71 12.64 8.03
N THR A 423 22.51 12.16 7.10
CA THR A 423 22.73 12.68 5.73
C THR A 423 21.42 12.96 4.96
N ASP A 424 20.37 12.20 5.21
CA ASP A 424 19.07 12.34 4.54
C ASP A 424 18.30 13.61 4.99
N ALA A 425 18.34 13.94 6.27
CA ALA A 425 17.64 15.12 6.79
C ALA A 425 18.26 16.43 6.25
N MET A 426 19.56 16.47 6.02
CA MET A 426 20.26 17.68 5.54
C MET A 426 19.99 18.03 4.08
N PHE A 427 19.60 17.06 3.26
CA PHE A 427 19.30 17.28 1.84
C PHE A 427 17.82 17.40 1.53
N ASP A 428 16.96 17.00 2.48
CA ASP A 428 15.48 16.98 2.36
C ASP A 428 14.78 18.10 3.13
N GLU A 429 15.54 19.05 3.67
CA GLU A 429 15.01 20.09 4.53
C GLU A 429 13.98 20.99 3.86
N ASP A 430 12.89 21.22 4.56
CA ASP A 430 11.83 22.18 4.23
C ASP A 430 12.38 23.62 4.21
N ASP A 431 11.70 24.55 3.53
CA ASP A 431 12.03 25.98 3.38
C ASP A 431 12.40 26.70 4.71
N GLU A 432 12.03 26.18 5.88
CA GLU A 432 12.36 26.75 7.18
C GLU A 432 13.80 26.48 7.63
N GLN A 433 14.36 25.32 7.30
CA GLN A 433 15.76 25.01 7.60
C GLN A 433 16.70 25.67 6.60
N ASP A 434 16.29 25.79 5.34
CA ASP A 434 16.97 26.64 4.34
C ASP A 434 17.17 28.09 4.83
N ALA A 435 16.26 28.62 5.64
CA ALA A 435 16.39 29.93 6.24
C ALA A 435 17.53 30.03 7.27
N ALA A 436 17.82 28.95 7.99
CA ALA A 436 18.88 28.92 9.00
C ALA A 436 20.28 28.98 8.34
N HIS A 437 20.53 28.26 7.24
CA HIS A 437 21.82 28.30 6.50
C HIS A 437 22.09 29.69 5.93
N VAL A 438 21.08 30.36 5.42
CA VAL A 438 21.19 31.70 4.83
C VAL A 438 21.43 32.77 5.89
N THR A 439 21.01 32.56 7.13
CA THR A 439 21.15 33.56 8.22
C THR A 439 22.34 33.34 9.13
N ALA A 440 23.11 32.25 8.98
CA ALA A 440 24.32 31.97 9.78
C ALA A 440 25.43 33.00 9.52
N THR A 441 26.28 33.22 10.53
CA THR A 441 27.43 34.17 10.40
C THR A 441 28.52 33.55 9.55
N SER A 442 28.95 34.22 8.46
CA SER A 442 30.11 33.80 7.66
C SER A 442 31.45 34.29 8.24
N GLY A 443 32.54 33.66 7.76
CA GLY A 443 33.91 34.11 8.06
C GLY A 443 34.37 35.34 7.29
N LEU A 444 33.52 35.90 6.38
CA LEU A 444 33.89 37.06 5.56
C LEU A 444 33.58 38.37 6.28
N ASP A 445 34.33 39.42 5.91
CA ASP A 445 34.02 40.80 6.33
C ASP A 445 32.64 41.25 5.77
N ALA A 446 31.77 41.77 6.64
CA ALA A 446 30.39 42.11 6.30
C ALA A 446 30.27 43.11 5.14
N ALA A 447 31.19 44.07 5.03
CA ALA A 447 31.17 45.07 3.94
C ALA A 447 31.53 44.42 2.58
N THR A 448 32.51 43.54 2.58
CA THR A 448 32.92 42.76 1.42
C THR A 448 31.79 41.79 0.99
N GLU A 449 31.20 41.12 1.95
CA GLU A 449 30.10 40.20 1.69
C GLU A 449 28.89 40.93 1.10
N LEU A 450 28.45 42.04 1.68
CA LEU A 450 27.33 42.84 1.18
C LEU A 450 27.55 43.33 -0.26
N ARG A 451 28.80 43.71 -0.58
CA ARG A 451 29.17 44.13 -1.95
C ARG A 451 28.99 42.97 -2.93
N ARG A 452 29.58 41.80 -2.62
CA ARG A 452 29.47 40.57 -3.45
C ARG A 452 28.03 40.15 -3.64
N LEU A 453 27.26 40.09 -2.58
CA LEU A 453 25.84 39.73 -2.63
C LEU A 453 25.01 40.73 -3.45
N GLY A 454 25.37 42.05 -3.36
CA GLY A 454 24.76 43.10 -4.15
C GLY A 454 25.00 42.89 -5.65
N GLU A 455 26.25 42.58 -6.05
CA GLU A 455 26.66 42.30 -7.42
C GLU A 455 25.89 41.05 -7.95
N ILE A 456 25.84 39.94 -7.21
CA ILE A 456 25.15 38.72 -7.61
C ILE A 456 23.64 38.99 -7.75
N ARG A 457 23.03 39.72 -6.81
CA ARG A 457 21.60 40.07 -6.88
C ARG A 457 21.29 40.87 -8.13
N ASP A 458 22.12 41.81 -8.51
CA ASP A 458 21.89 42.68 -9.67
C ASP A 458 22.12 41.92 -10.99
N LEU A 459 23.07 41.00 -11.05
CA LEU A 459 23.23 40.05 -12.14
C LEU A 459 22.04 39.11 -12.26
N ALA A 460 21.53 38.59 -11.14
CA ALA A 460 20.34 37.74 -11.15
C ALA A 460 19.07 38.44 -11.70
N LYS A 461 18.96 39.77 -11.46
CA LYS A 461 17.89 40.58 -12.04
C LYS A 461 17.99 40.73 -13.57
N GLN A 462 19.22 40.67 -14.13
CA GLN A 462 19.48 40.79 -15.57
C GLN A 462 19.14 39.51 -16.33
N VAL A 463 19.09 38.34 -15.61
CA VAL A 463 18.62 37.08 -16.18
C VAL A 463 17.09 37.09 -16.20
N THR A 464 16.53 37.69 -17.23
CA THR A 464 15.09 37.70 -17.49
C THR A 464 14.62 36.35 -18.01
N ALA A 465 13.31 36.08 -18.00
CA ALA A 465 12.73 34.84 -18.52
C ALA A 465 13.21 34.46 -19.95
N ALA A 466 13.39 35.44 -20.83
CA ALA A 466 13.91 35.21 -22.19
C ALA A 466 15.42 34.84 -22.21
N LYS A 467 16.15 35.17 -21.16
CA LYS A 467 17.58 34.90 -21.00
C LYS A 467 17.89 33.73 -20.11
N ASP A 468 16.89 33.21 -19.40
CA ASP A 468 17.02 31.99 -18.58
C ASP A 468 17.02 30.73 -19.47
N PRO A 469 18.17 30.05 -19.61
CA PRO A 469 18.30 28.92 -20.51
C PRO A 469 17.43 27.73 -20.08
N LYS A 470 17.27 27.46 -18.79
CA LYS A 470 16.44 26.33 -18.30
C LYS A 470 14.97 26.56 -18.53
N LEU A 471 14.48 27.77 -18.26
CA LEU A 471 13.08 28.10 -18.54
C LEU A 471 12.79 28.01 -20.05
N GLN A 472 13.69 28.45 -20.90
CA GLN A 472 13.53 28.35 -22.34
C GLN A 472 13.57 26.90 -22.83
N ALA A 473 14.42 26.06 -22.25
CA ALA A 473 14.45 24.62 -22.50
C ALA A 473 13.13 23.96 -22.11
N LEU A 474 12.61 24.26 -20.90
CA LEU A 474 11.32 23.72 -20.45
C LEU A 474 10.17 24.14 -21.39
N LEU A 475 10.10 25.42 -21.78
CA LEU A 475 9.07 25.92 -22.71
C LEU A 475 9.11 25.23 -24.07
N THR A 476 10.30 24.81 -24.54
CA THR A 476 10.45 24.04 -25.77
C THR A 476 10.07 22.56 -25.58
N LEU A 477 10.45 22.01 -24.44
CA LEU A 477 10.25 20.59 -24.12
C LEU A 477 8.77 20.23 -23.87
N LEU A 478 8.01 21.06 -23.16
CA LEU A 478 6.65 20.73 -22.74
C LEU A 478 5.72 20.38 -23.90
N PRO A 479 5.63 21.16 -25.01
CA PRO A 479 4.79 20.79 -26.16
C PRO A 479 5.22 19.49 -26.82
N GLU A 480 6.53 19.24 -26.89
CA GLU A 480 7.09 17.98 -27.41
C GLU A 480 6.63 16.78 -26.58
N ARG A 481 6.70 16.89 -25.26
CA ARG A 481 6.28 15.82 -24.35
C ARG A 481 4.76 15.58 -24.38
N MET A 482 3.97 16.64 -24.42
CA MET A 482 2.52 16.54 -24.57
C MET A 482 2.13 15.79 -25.86
N ALA A 483 2.88 16.01 -26.94
CA ALA A 483 2.64 15.36 -28.22
C ALA A 483 2.97 13.83 -28.21
N GLN A 484 3.75 13.34 -27.25
CA GLN A 484 4.03 11.90 -27.09
C GLN A 484 2.79 11.10 -26.66
N HIS A 485 1.88 11.76 -25.93
CA HIS A 485 0.66 11.15 -25.37
C HIS A 485 -0.57 11.98 -25.76
N PRO A 486 -1.02 11.93 -27.03
CA PRO A 486 -2.11 12.78 -27.53
C PRO A 486 -3.43 12.60 -26.80
N ASN A 487 -3.69 11.41 -26.27
CA ASN A 487 -4.92 11.09 -25.53
C ASN A 487 -4.90 11.63 -24.10
N ALA A 488 -3.70 11.88 -23.55
CA ALA A 488 -3.53 12.40 -22.21
C ALA A 488 -2.31 13.35 -22.17
N PRO A 489 -2.37 14.51 -22.82
CA PRO A 489 -1.24 15.42 -22.97
C PRO A 489 -0.97 16.17 -21.66
N ARG A 490 -0.51 15.43 -20.64
CA ARG A 490 -0.20 15.93 -19.31
C ARG A 490 1.27 15.73 -19.00
N VAL A 491 1.87 16.72 -18.35
CA VAL A 491 3.28 16.68 -17.94
C VAL A 491 3.41 17.06 -16.48
N LEU A 492 4.12 16.24 -15.70
CA LEU A 492 4.49 16.51 -14.32
C LEU A 492 5.88 17.11 -14.29
N VAL A 493 6.04 18.28 -13.68
CA VAL A 493 7.32 18.98 -13.52
C VAL A 493 7.68 19.03 -12.04
N PHE A 494 8.78 18.42 -11.67
CA PHE A 494 9.30 18.50 -10.31
C PHE A 494 10.33 19.60 -10.15
N THR A 495 10.21 20.38 -9.09
CA THR A 495 11.21 21.32 -8.59
C THR A 495 11.31 21.21 -7.06
N LYS A 496 12.47 21.50 -6.49
CA LYS A 496 12.64 21.46 -5.04
C LYS A 496 12.05 22.70 -4.36
N TYR A 497 12.23 23.88 -4.93
CA TYR A 497 11.99 25.16 -4.26
C TYR A 497 10.67 25.79 -4.64
N LYS A 498 9.93 26.27 -3.63
CA LYS A 498 8.70 27.03 -3.84
C LYS A 498 8.94 28.30 -4.69
N ASP A 499 10.05 29.01 -4.47
CA ASP A 499 10.39 30.19 -5.28
C ASP A 499 10.52 29.85 -6.78
N THR A 500 11.07 28.67 -7.11
CA THR A 500 11.15 28.18 -8.49
C THR A 500 9.79 27.75 -9.00
N LEU A 501 8.99 27.07 -8.18
CA LEU A 501 7.61 26.71 -8.54
C LEU A 501 6.81 27.95 -8.90
N ASP A 502 6.78 28.97 -8.04
CA ASP A 502 6.06 30.22 -8.29
C ASP A 502 6.58 30.94 -9.56
N TYR A 503 7.90 30.90 -9.77
CA TYR A 503 8.53 31.43 -10.98
C TYR A 503 8.08 30.70 -12.24
N LEU A 504 8.05 29.38 -12.23
CA LEU A 504 7.61 28.54 -13.35
C LEU A 504 6.13 28.76 -13.67
N VAL A 505 5.26 28.72 -12.65
CA VAL A 505 3.82 28.99 -12.83
C VAL A 505 3.59 30.31 -13.54
N ALA A 506 4.18 31.40 -13.01
CA ALA A 506 3.99 32.75 -13.56
C ALA A 506 4.44 32.89 -15.03
N HIS A 507 5.42 32.08 -15.46
CA HIS A 507 5.94 32.16 -16.84
C HIS A 507 5.22 31.18 -17.77
N LEU A 508 4.83 29.98 -17.29
CA LEU A 508 4.05 29.03 -18.09
C LEU A 508 2.64 29.54 -18.36
N GLU A 509 1.95 30.13 -17.37
CA GLU A 509 0.65 30.78 -17.59
C GLU A 509 0.71 31.88 -18.68
N LYS A 510 1.79 32.66 -18.67
CA LYS A 510 2.02 33.67 -19.72
C LYS A 510 2.36 33.06 -21.08
N ALA A 511 2.81 31.83 -21.13
CA ALA A 511 3.19 31.14 -22.37
C ALA A 511 2.01 30.41 -23.00
N VAL A 512 0.95 30.13 -22.29
CA VAL A 512 -0.27 29.48 -22.80
C VAL A 512 -0.87 30.33 -23.95
N GLY A 513 -1.18 29.66 -25.06
CA GLY A 513 -1.80 30.28 -26.22
C GLY A 513 -0.92 31.21 -27.05
N LYS A 514 0.39 31.32 -26.72
CA LYS A 514 1.29 32.16 -27.52
C LYS A 514 1.93 31.34 -28.64
N PRO A 515 1.86 31.82 -29.91
CA PRO A 515 2.35 31.07 -31.06
C PRO A 515 3.84 30.72 -31.03
N LYS A 516 4.65 31.49 -30.31
CA LYS A 516 6.12 31.26 -30.16
C LYS A 516 6.51 30.46 -28.94
N ALA A 517 5.62 30.28 -27.98
CA ALA A 517 5.90 29.58 -26.72
C ALA A 517 5.40 28.13 -26.73
N GLY A 518 4.61 27.74 -27.72
CA GLY A 518 4.31 26.35 -28.04
C GLY A 518 3.26 25.66 -27.19
N LEU A 519 2.86 26.22 -26.03
CA LEU A 519 1.80 25.61 -25.21
C LEU A 519 0.42 25.84 -25.82
N PRO A 520 -0.42 24.79 -25.94
CA PRO A 520 -1.80 24.93 -26.41
C PRO A 520 -2.59 25.99 -25.61
N ALA A 521 -3.55 26.64 -26.26
CA ALA A 521 -4.30 27.74 -25.65
C ALA A 521 -5.19 27.31 -24.48
N ASP A 522 -5.54 26.04 -24.42
CA ASP A 522 -6.38 25.40 -23.40
C ASP A 522 -5.55 24.66 -22.32
N THR A 523 -4.23 24.81 -22.33
CA THR A 523 -3.36 24.18 -21.33
C THR A 523 -3.61 24.75 -19.95
N GLU A 524 -3.97 23.87 -19.00
CA GLU A 524 -4.10 24.23 -17.59
C GLU A 524 -2.75 24.11 -16.87
N VAL A 525 -2.32 25.18 -16.19
CA VAL A 525 -1.08 25.20 -15.38
C VAL A 525 -1.48 25.11 -13.92
N LEU A 526 -1.04 24.06 -13.25
CA LEU A 526 -1.38 23.74 -11.88
C LEU A 526 -0.12 23.65 -11.00
N ALA A 527 -0.26 23.91 -9.71
CA ALA A 527 0.86 23.89 -8.78
C ALA A 527 0.52 23.21 -7.45
N ILE A 528 1.47 22.43 -6.90
CA ILE A 528 1.39 21.82 -5.57
C ILE A 528 2.69 22.02 -4.80
N HIS A 529 2.57 22.49 -3.56
CA HIS A 529 3.70 22.68 -2.66
C HIS A 529 3.37 22.31 -1.20
N GLY A 530 4.40 22.19 -0.36
CA GLY A 530 4.28 21.75 1.03
C GLY A 530 3.32 22.56 1.91
N GLY A 531 3.20 23.87 1.65
CA GLY A 531 2.30 24.75 2.40
C GLY A 531 0.81 24.61 2.12
N MET A 532 0.40 23.76 1.15
CA MET A 532 -1.02 23.50 0.85
C MET A 532 -1.57 22.43 1.79
N ASN A 533 -2.82 22.64 2.24
CA ASN A 533 -3.54 21.62 2.99
C ASN A 533 -4.05 20.48 2.07
N LEU A 534 -4.50 19.37 2.68
CA LEU A 534 -4.93 18.18 1.95
C LEU A 534 -6.08 18.46 0.97
N ALA A 535 -7.09 19.24 1.38
CA ALA A 535 -8.24 19.56 0.53
C ALA A 535 -7.80 20.32 -0.72
N GLN A 536 -6.91 21.30 -0.59
CA GLN A 536 -6.33 22.06 -1.70
C GLN A 536 -5.53 21.15 -2.64
N ARG A 537 -4.72 20.22 -2.10
CA ARG A 537 -3.97 19.27 -2.91
C ARG A 537 -4.90 18.34 -3.69
N ASN A 538 -5.92 17.79 -3.05
CA ASN A 538 -6.91 16.92 -3.69
C ASN A 538 -7.70 17.64 -4.80
N GLU A 539 -8.04 18.90 -4.60
CA GLU A 539 -8.65 19.73 -5.64
C GLU A 539 -7.75 19.87 -6.87
N VAL A 540 -6.46 20.18 -6.66
CA VAL A 540 -5.49 20.28 -7.75
C VAL A 540 -5.31 18.95 -8.48
N PHE A 541 -5.25 17.83 -7.76
CA PHE A 541 -5.16 16.51 -8.39
C PHE A 541 -6.40 16.19 -9.23
N THR A 542 -7.58 16.45 -8.70
CA THR A 542 -8.84 16.26 -9.45
C THR A 542 -8.88 17.12 -10.71
N ARG A 543 -8.42 18.35 -10.64
CA ARG A 543 -8.29 19.22 -11.80
C ARG A 543 -7.28 18.68 -12.81
N PHE A 544 -6.11 18.23 -12.34
CA PHE A 544 -5.07 17.67 -13.21
C PHE A 544 -5.54 16.40 -13.94
N GLU A 545 -6.30 15.54 -13.26
CA GLU A 545 -6.88 14.34 -13.88
C GLU A 545 -7.94 14.65 -14.94
N LYS A 546 -8.68 15.74 -14.77
CA LYS A 546 -9.75 16.16 -15.70
C LYS A 546 -9.25 17.05 -16.83
N ALA A 547 -8.27 17.90 -16.57
CA ALA A 547 -7.74 18.85 -17.56
C ALA A 547 -6.91 18.12 -18.62
N SER A 548 -7.05 18.53 -19.88
CA SER A 548 -6.29 17.99 -21.01
C SER A 548 -6.26 19.00 -22.15
N PRO A 549 -5.14 19.65 -22.45
CA PRO A 549 -3.78 19.42 -21.88
C PRO A 549 -3.55 20.09 -20.52
N ALA A 550 -2.57 19.58 -19.74
CA ALA A 550 -2.22 20.17 -18.45
C ALA A 550 -0.74 20.03 -18.10
N VAL A 551 -0.23 20.99 -17.30
CA VAL A 551 1.08 20.91 -16.66
C VAL A 551 0.90 21.03 -15.14
N LEU A 552 1.38 20.04 -14.39
CA LEU A 552 1.43 20.09 -12.94
C LEU A 552 2.87 20.36 -12.49
N ILE A 553 3.09 21.46 -11.79
CA ILE A 553 4.39 21.80 -11.20
C ILE A 553 4.30 21.45 -9.72
N ALA A 554 5.23 20.64 -9.22
CA ALA A 554 5.18 20.14 -7.87
C ALA A 554 6.54 20.25 -7.15
N THR A 555 6.50 20.53 -5.87
CA THR A 555 7.68 20.35 -5.00
C THR A 555 7.74 18.91 -4.50
N ASP A 556 8.84 18.55 -3.82
CA ASP A 556 9.04 17.19 -3.26
C ASP A 556 7.98 16.75 -2.25
N CYS A 557 7.08 17.64 -1.83
CA CYS A 557 5.95 17.29 -0.98
C CYS A 557 5.01 16.22 -1.57
N ILE A 558 5.09 15.95 -2.88
CA ILE A 558 4.38 14.87 -3.55
C ILE A 558 5.32 13.75 -4.05
N SER A 559 6.61 13.82 -3.72
CA SER A 559 7.55 12.73 -4.03
C SER A 559 7.18 11.43 -3.31
N GLU A 560 6.32 11.50 -2.30
CA GLU A 560 5.73 10.38 -1.58
C GLU A 560 4.21 10.57 -1.49
N GLY A 561 3.48 9.46 -1.45
CA GLY A 561 2.08 9.48 -1.08
C GLY A 561 1.05 9.78 -2.18
N VAL A 562 1.44 10.02 -3.43
CA VAL A 562 0.50 10.36 -4.52
C VAL A 562 0.66 9.40 -5.70
N ASN A 563 -0.46 9.01 -6.28
CA ASN A 563 -0.54 8.10 -7.42
C ASN A 563 -0.97 8.87 -8.68
N LEU A 564 -0.03 9.24 -9.53
CA LEU A 564 -0.28 10.00 -10.77
C LEU A 564 -0.13 9.14 -12.05
N GLN A 565 0.20 7.85 -11.92
CA GLN A 565 0.41 6.95 -13.05
C GLN A 565 -0.80 6.77 -13.96
N ARG A 566 -2.00 7.11 -13.51
CA ARG A 566 -3.20 7.07 -14.34
C ARG A 566 -3.45 8.37 -15.10
N ALA A 567 -2.98 9.47 -14.53
CA ALA A 567 -3.20 10.79 -15.09
C ALA A 567 -2.09 11.22 -16.05
N CYS A 568 -0.85 10.76 -15.83
CA CYS A 568 0.33 11.27 -16.52
C CYS A 568 1.35 10.18 -16.79
N ALA A 569 2.03 10.26 -17.93
CA ALA A 569 3.14 9.38 -18.33
C ALA A 569 4.44 10.16 -18.65
N GLU A 570 4.43 11.49 -18.53
CA GLU A 570 5.59 12.34 -18.77
C GLU A 570 6.00 13.11 -17.51
N LEU A 571 7.28 13.04 -17.15
CA LEU A 571 7.86 13.67 -15.98
C LEU A 571 9.11 14.45 -16.38
N VAL A 572 9.23 15.66 -15.85
CA VAL A 572 10.42 16.51 -16.03
C VAL A 572 10.99 16.87 -14.67
N HIS A 573 12.24 16.50 -14.42
CA HIS A 573 13.04 17.05 -13.33
C HIS A 573 13.60 18.40 -13.78
N TYR A 574 13.09 19.49 -13.23
CA TYR A 574 13.58 20.83 -13.57
C TYR A 574 15.00 21.08 -13.06
N GLU A 575 15.35 20.47 -11.93
CA GLU A 575 16.73 20.34 -11.44
C GLU A 575 16.99 18.96 -10.87
N LEU A 576 18.28 18.59 -10.81
CA LEU A 576 18.72 17.35 -10.16
C LEU A 576 18.53 17.43 -8.63
N PRO A 577 17.81 16.51 -8.03
CA PRO A 577 17.89 16.31 -6.58
C PRO A 577 19.31 15.88 -6.22
N TRP A 578 19.85 16.41 -5.12
CA TRP A 578 21.18 16.00 -4.66
C TRP A 578 21.19 14.66 -3.92
N ASN A 579 20.01 14.15 -3.57
CA ASN A 579 19.81 12.79 -3.06
C ASN A 579 19.30 11.89 -4.19
N PRO A 580 20.04 10.84 -4.61
CA PRO A 580 19.65 9.96 -5.70
C PRO A 580 18.34 9.20 -5.42
N ASN A 581 18.03 8.88 -4.16
CA ASN A 581 16.79 8.21 -3.80
C ASN A 581 15.56 9.06 -4.13
N ARG A 582 15.67 10.39 -4.11
CA ARG A 582 14.60 11.32 -4.49
C ARG A 582 14.23 11.23 -5.96
N ILE A 583 15.19 10.95 -6.84
CA ILE A 583 14.91 10.75 -8.27
C ILE A 583 13.95 9.57 -8.42
N GLU A 584 14.25 8.46 -7.79
CA GLU A 584 13.41 7.26 -7.89
C GLU A 584 12.04 7.43 -7.21
N GLN A 585 11.98 8.15 -6.10
CA GLN A 585 10.71 8.49 -5.47
C GLN A 585 9.84 9.37 -6.39
N ARG A 586 10.41 10.39 -7.04
CA ARG A 586 9.73 11.22 -8.04
C ARG A 586 9.29 10.39 -9.25
N ASN A 587 10.18 9.57 -9.81
CA ASN A 587 9.88 8.67 -10.93
C ASN A 587 8.73 7.72 -10.60
N GLY A 588 8.72 7.16 -9.41
CA GLY A 588 7.68 6.27 -8.91
C GLY A 588 6.28 6.90 -8.80
N ARG A 589 6.12 8.19 -9.11
CA ARG A 589 4.79 8.84 -9.21
C ARG A 589 4.07 8.48 -10.50
N ILE A 590 4.81 8.27 -11.59
CA ILE A 590 4.28 7.89 -12.90
C ILE A 590 4.75 6.51 -13.35
N ASP A 591 5.96 6.12 -13.00
CA ASP A 591 6.59 4.84 -13.34
C ASP A 591 6.26 3.78 -12.29
N ARG A 592 5.05 3.27 -12.39
CA ARG A 592 4.48 2.40 -11.39
C ARG A 592 3.55 1.36 -12.02
N PHE A 593 3.31 0.28 -11.31
CA PHE A 593 2.23 -0.66 -11.56
C PHE A 593 0.90 0.06 -11.81
N LEU A 594 0.09 -0.43 -12.75
CA LEU A 594 -1.15 0.19 -13.26
C LEU A 594 -0.97 1.47 -14.09
N GLN A 595 0.22 1.77 -14.61
CA GLN A 595 0.36 2.79 -15.64
C GLN A 595 -0.38 2.37 -16.91
N ARG A 596 -1.22 3.26 -17.45
CA ARG A 596 -2.03 2.98 -18.65
C ARG A 596 -1.20 3.01 -19.95
N GLU A 597 -0.21 3.89 -19.98
CA GLU A 597 0.63 4.06 -21.15
C GLU A 597 1.71 2.98 -21.21
N PRO A 598 2.06 2.49 -22.39
CA PRO A 598 3.05 1.41 -22.55
C PRO A 598 4.47 1.84 -22.19
N PHE A 599 4.73 3.14 -22.15
CA PHE A 599 6.00 3.71 -21.69
C PHE A 599 5.79 4.99 -20.90
N VAL A 600 6.74 5.33 -20.06
CA VAL A 600 6.83 6.60 -19.34
C VAL A 600 8.07 7.35 -19.79
N GLY A 601 7.92 8.65 -20.03
CA GLY A 601 9.01 9.56 -20.38
C GLY A 601 9.52 10.32 -19.14
N ILE A 602 10.81 10.21 -18.86
CA ILE A 602 11.46 10.92 -17.75
C ILE A 602 12.56 11.78 -18.35
N ARG A 603 12.46 13.09 -18.15
CA ARG A 603 13.44 14.07 -18.66
C ARG A 603 14.06 14.83 -17.52
N THR A 604 15.38 14.93 -17.51
CA THR A 604 16.12 15.75 -16.54
C THR A 604 16.79 16.93 -17.23
N LEU A 605 16.54 18.14 -16.76
CA LEU A 605 17.21 19.35 -17.28
C LEU A 605 18.48 19.60 -16.51
N VAL A 606 19.61 19.60 -17.21
CA VAL A 606 20.96 19.76 -16.65
C VAL A 606 21.62 20.97 -17.31
N LEU A 607 22.12 21.91 -16.53
CA LEU A 607 22.89 23.02 -17.09
C LEU A 607 24.27 22.53 -17.56
N ASP A 608 24.73 23.11 -18.67
CA ASP A 608 26.11 22.91 -19.17
C ASP A 608 27.11 23.69 -18.30
N ASP A 609 27.12 23.34 -17.00
CA ASP A 609 27.94 23.90 -15.94
C ASP A 609 28.68 22.76 -15.24
N PRO A 610 29.97 22.95 -14.85
CA PRO A 610 30.76 21.87 -14.23
C PRO A 610 30.16 21.27 -12.97
N LEU A 611 29.45 22.04 -12.15
CA LEU A 611 28.79 21.49 -10.95
C LEU A 611 27.61 20.60 -11.30
N ASP A 612 26.69 21.08 -12.17
CA ASP A 612 25.51 20.32 -12.56
C ASP A 612 25.89 19.05 -13.32
N ALA A 613 26.94 19.10 -14.14
CA ALA A 613 27.49 17.94 -14.83
C ALA A 613 28.13 16.93 -13.88
N SER A 614 28.85 17.39 -12.86
CA SER A 614 29.43 16.50 -11.84
C SER A 614 28.38 15.83 -11.00
N LEU A 615 27.32 16.56 -10.66
CA LEU A 615 26.16 16.00 -9.96
C LEU A 615 25.39 14.99 -10.84
N LEU A 616 25.24 15.27 -12.14
CA LEU A 616 24.65 14.32 -13.08
C LEU A 616 25.41 13.00 -13.08
N TYR A 617 26.75 13.10 -13.21
CA TYR A 617 27.59 11.92 -13.20
C TYR A 617 27.42 11.10 -11.91
N LEU A 618 27.59 11.75 -10.77
CA LEU A 618 27.56 11.08 -9.47
C LEU A 618 26.16 10.52 -9.15
N ILE A 619 25.14 11.36 -9.26
CA ILE A 619 23.79 11.04 -8.74
C ILE A 619 22.99 10.17 -9.72
N VAL A 620 23.17 10.36 -11.02
CA VAL A 620 22.40 9.59 -12.02
C VAL A 620 23.21 8.39 -12.49
N ARG A 621 24.37 8.62 -13.12
CA ARG A 621 25.14 7.54 -13.75
C ARG A 621 25.72 6.54 -12.75
N LYS A 622 26.38 7.03 -11.72
CA LYS A 622 26.98 6.15 -10.69
C LYS A 622 25.95 5.46 -9.83
N ALA A 623 24.89 6.19 -9.44
CA ALA A 623 23.80 5.61 -8.67
C ALA A 623 23.02 4.56 -9.47
N GLU A 624 22.75 4.79 -10.75
CA GLU A 624 22.10 3.80 -11.62
C GLU A 624 22.98 2.56 -11.83
N GLN A 625 24.29 2.75 -12.05
CA GLN A 625 25.24 1.67 -12.16
C GLN A 625 25.29 0.82 -10.89
N MET A 626 25.47 1.47 -9.73
CA MET A 626 25.51 0.77 -8.44
C MET A 626 24.18 0.06 -8.15
N ARG A 627 23.05 0.68 -8.50
CA ARG A 627 21.76 0.03 -8.37
C ARG A 627 21.62 -1.20 -9.28
N ALA A 628 22.13 -1.12 -10.50
CA ALA A 628 22.17 -2.27 -11.41
C ALA A 628 23.07 -3.40 -10.88
N ASP A 629 24.24 -3.04 -10.37
CA ASP A 629 25.25 -3.99 -9.93
C ASP A 629 24.92 -4.57 -8.54
N TYR A 630 24.48 -3.75 -7.61
CA TYR A 630 24.30 -4.11 -6.19
C TYR A 630 22.82 -4.15 -5.74
N GLY A 631 21.88 -3.61 -6.55
CA GLY A 631 20.46 -3.62 -6.25
C GLY A 631 19.98 -2.47 -5.35
N PHE A 632 20.84 -1.59 -4.92
CA PHE A 632 20.53 -0.41 -4.11
C PHE A 632 21.48 0.73 -4.44
N VAL A 633 21.12 1.95 -4.01
CA VAL A 633 22.00 3.13 -4.11
C VAL A 633 22.63 3.36 -2.75
N PRO A 634 23.95 3.24 -2.62
CA PRO A 634 24.60 3.43 -1.34
C PRO A 634 24.43 4.86 -0.82
N PRO A 635 24.19 5.05 0.49
CA PRO A 635 24.00 6.38 1.06
C PRO A 635 25.24 7.25 1.01
N PHE A 636 26.43 6.69 0.85
CA PHE A 636 27.66 7.48 0.71
C PHE A 636 27.68 8.34 -0.57
N LEU A 637 26.91 8.00 -1.62
CA LEU A 637 26.74 8.88 -2.79
C LEU A 637 26.01 10.19 -2.44
N ALA A 638 25.25 10.19 -1.36
CA ALA A 638 24.66 11.38 -0.77
C ALA A 638 25.47 11.93 0.41
N ASN A 639 26.74 11.49 0.58
CA ASN A 639 27.59 11.97 1.67
C ASN A 639 27.82 13.47 1.53
N THR A 640 27.61 14.15 2.64
CA THR A 640 27.78 15.59 2.80
C THR A 640 29.16 16.08 2.34
N ASP A 641 30.24 15.38 2.71
CA ASP A 641 31.58 15.78 2.40
C ASP A 641 31.88 15.71 0.89
N ILE A 642 31.38 14.67 0.20
CA ILE A 642 31.49 14.53 -1.25
C ILE A 642 30.78 15.70 -1.95
N LEU A 643 29.54 15.97 -1.54
CA LEU A 643 28.72 17.02 -2.15
C LEU A 643 29.30 18.42 -1.88
N LEU A 644 29.86 18.66 -0.67
CA LEU A 644 30.59 19.89 -0.35
C LEU A 644 31.88 20.02 -1.17
N HIS A 645 32.61 18.92 -1.38
CA HIS A 645 33.79 18.91 -2.22
C HIS A 645 33.46 19.23 -3.69
N LEU A 646 32.40 18.63 -4.25
CA LEU A 646 31.93 18.96 -5.60
C LEU A 646 31.44 20.41 -5.72
N SER A 647 30.94 21.00 -4.64
CA SER A 647 30.50 22.38 -4.57
C SER A 647 31.67 23.37 -4.50
N ASP A 648 32.89 22.92 -4.17
CA ASP A 648 34.08 23.76 -4.14
C ASP A 648 34.47 24.20 -5.57
N PRO A 649 34.45 25.52 -5.90
CA PRO A 649 34.83 26.01 -7.22
C PRO A 649 36.29 25.73 -7.60
N GLN A 650 37.16 25.49 -6.62
CA GLN A 650 38.57 25.23 -6.82
C GLN A 650 38.95 23.75 -6.87
N ALA A 651 37.99 22.85 -6.67
CA ALA A 651 38.25 21.41 -6.72
C ALA A 651 38.87 21.00 -8.07
N ALA A 652 39.89 20.16 -8.02
CA ALA A 652 40.65 19.73 -9.22
C ALA A 652 39.75 19.09 -10.29
N PHE A 653 38.72 18.44 -9.85
CA PHE A 653 37.67 17.82 -10.71
C PHE A 653 36.99 18.87 -11.61
N ARG A 654 36.50 19.99 -11.06
CA ARG A 654 35.88 21.08 -11.82
C ARG A 654 36.84 21.70 -12.85
N GLY A 655 38.11 21.86 -12.49
CA GLY A 655 39.15 22.38 -13.38
C GLY A 655 39.34 21.47 -14.62
N ARG A 656 39.31 20.16 -14.46
CA ARG A 656 39.44 19.21 -15.56
C ARG A 656 38.21 19.18 -16.47
N VAL A 657 37.00 19.18 -15.92
CA VAL A 657 35.75 19.27 -16.70
C VAL A 657 35.71 20.57 -17.53
N THR A 658 36.08 21.71 -16.92
CA THR A 658 36.09 23.01 -17.60
C THR A 658 37.15 23.08 -18.70
N ALA A 659 38.34 22.55 -18.49
CA ALA A 659 39.42 22.56 -19.47
C ALA A 659 39.06 21.74 -20.72
N ARG A 660 38.38 20.60 -20.57
CA ARG A 660 38.03 19.75 -21.69
C ARG A 660 36.82 20.27 -22.48
N SER A 661 35.77 20.75 -21.86
CA SER A 661 34.65 21.34 -22.56
C SER A 661 35.05 22.55 -23.38
N SER A 662 36.05 23.30 -22.93
CA SER A 662 36.62 24.44 -23.66
C SER A 662 37.50 24.04 -24.84
N ALA A 663 38.16 22.89 -24.80
CA ALA A 663 39.12 22.43 -25.81
C ALA A 663 38.47 21.71 -27.01
N SER A 664 37.32 21.01 -26.82
CA SER A 664 36.79 20.11 -27.82
C SER A 664 35.50 20.56 -28.54
N GLN A 665 34.89 21.67 -28.15
CA GLN A 665 33.51 22.08 -28.65
C GLN A 665 32.43 20.98 -28.52
N LEU A 666 32.69 19.91 -27.82
CA LEU A 666 31.74 18.82 -27.57
C LEU A 666 30.83 19.17 -26.38
N SER A 667 29.63 18.65 -26.36
CA SER A 667 28.76 18.77 -25.20
C SER A 667 29.34 17.92 -24.06
N LEU A 668 29.06 18.27 -22.82
CA LEU A 668 29.47 17.44 -21.67
C LEU A 668 28.95 16.00 -21.76
N ALA A 669 27.76 15.81 -22.36
CA ALA A 669 27.20 14.49 -22.62
C ALA A 669 28.03 13.67 -23.64
N ASP A 670 28.53 14.34 -24.69
CA ASP A 670 29.40 13.71 -25.68
C ASP A 670 30.81 13.41 -25.10
N LEU A 671 31.26 14.26 -24.18
CA LEU A 671 32.53 14.05 -23.48
C LEU A 671 32.47 12.77 -22.59
N PHE A 672 31.35 12.57 -21.93
CA PHE A 672 31.14 11.37 -21.10
C PHE A 672 30.83 10.11 -21.94
N ALA A 673 30.44 10.24 -23.20
CA ALA A 673 30.13 9.11 -24.06
C ALA A 673 31.32 8.56 -24.85
N GLN A 674 32.34 9.40 -25.22
CA GLN A 674 33.40 9.03 -26.11
C GLN A 674 34.72 8.54 -25.46
N ASP A 675 35.02 8.96 -24.20
CA ASP A 675 36.29 8.61 -23.54
C ASP A 675 36.09 7.92 -22.18
N ALA A 676 35.06 7.08 -22.11
CA ALA A 676 34.49 6.62 -20.83
C ALA A 676 35.42 5.74 -19.96
N GLU A 677 36.37 4.99 -20.53
CA GLU A 677 37.09 3.98 -19.73
C GLU A 677 38.34 4.54 -19.02
N GLU A 678 39.14 5.44 -19.63
CA GLU A 678 40.39 5.95 -18.97
C GLU A 678 40.15 7.13 -18.01
N ASP A 679 39.19 7.99 -18.31
CA ASP A 679 38.88 9.13 -17.45
C ASP A 679 37.89 8.78 -16.33
N MET A 680 37.08 7.78 -16.53
CA MET A 680 36.21 7.20 -15.49
C MET A 680 37.05 6.60 -14.36
N SER A 681 38.14 5.93 -14.69
CA SER A 681 39.05 5.36 -13.68
C SER A 681 39.72 6.44 -12.82
N SER A 682 40.02 7.63 -13.38
CA SER A 682 40.58 8.73 -12.62
C SER A 682 39.57 9.44 -11.73
N LEU A 683 38.33 9.56 -12.19
CA LEU A 683 37.20 10.07 -11.41
C LEU A 683 36.76 9.09 -10.32
N ASP A 684 36.71 7.81 -10.66
CA ASP A 684 36.46 6.75 -9.69
C ASP A 684 37.59 6.67 -8.65
N SER A 685 38.86 6.91 -9.03
CA SER A 685 39.96 6.96 -8.10
C SER A 685 39.93 8.18 -7.16
N GLU A 686 39.50 9.34 -7.64
CA GLU A 686 39.37 10.55 -6.81
C GLU A 686 38.14 10.44 -5.89
N LEU A 687 37.04 9.87 -6.37
CA LEU A 687 35.89 9.51 -5.55
C LEU A 687 36.26 8.43 -4.54
N ALA A 688 37.03 7.43 -4.92
CA ALA A 688 37.54 6.40 -4.03
C ALA A 688 38.48 6.95 -2.96
N GLU A 689 39.35 7.92 -3.29
CA GLU A 689 40.19 8.62 -2.31
C GLU A 689 39.37 9.46 -1.33
N LEU A 690 38.33 10.15 -1.81
CA LEU A 690 37.42 10.95 -0.97
C LEU A 690 36.54 10.07 -0.07
N THR A 691 36.15 8.93 -0.56
CA THR A 691 35.33 7.96 0.17
C THR A 691 36.19 7.07 1.07
N ALA A 692 37.41 6.70 0.67
CA ALA A 692 38.32 5.91 1.50
C ALA A 692 38.73 6.63 2.81
N GLN A 693 38.60 7.93 2.86
CA GLN A 693 38.76 8.70 4.11
C GLN A 693 37.54 8.55 5.05
N SER A 694 36.42 8.09 4.57
CA SER A 694 35.18 7.97 5.36
C SER A 694 34.73 6.55 5.62
N VAL A 695 34.98 5.57 4.73
CA VAL A 695 34.57 4.17 4.86
C VAL A 695 35.44 3.29 3.96
N ASP A 696 35.72 2.06 4.40
CA ASP A 696 36.38 1.01 3.59
C ASP A 696 35.39 0.49 2.53
N GLU A 697 35.42 1.12 1.33
CA GLU A 697 34.31 1.06 0.33
C GLU A 697 34.07 -0.33 -0.26
N THR A 698 35.13 -1.00 -0.65
CA THR A 698 35.01 -2.29 -1.33
C THR A 698 34.44 -3.33 -0.39
N ASP A 699 34.92 -3.34 0.85
CA ASP A 699 34.41 -4.24 1.90
C ASP A 699 32.96 -3.93 2.26
N THR A 700 32.57 -2.64 2.24
CA THR A 700 31.19 -2.24 2.57
C THR A 700 30.23 -2.63 1.45
N LEU A 701 30.58 -2.43 0.18
CA LEU A 701 29.75 -2.77 -0.97
C LEU A 701 29.62 -4.30 -1.13
N GLU A 702 30.70 -5.05 -1.01
CA GLU A 702 30.67 -6.50 -1.03
C GLU A 702 29.84 -7.05 0.14
N ARG A 703 30.02 -6.50 1.34
CA ARG A 703 29.24 -6.87 2.51
C ARG A 703 27.74 -6.60 2.31
N VAL A 704 27.36 -5.40 1.83
CA VAL A 704 25.94 -5.05 1.60
C VAL A 704 25.34 -5.91 0.47
N ARG A 705 26.09 -6.19 -0.58
CA ARG A 705 25.69 -7.16 -1.60
C ARG A 705 25.45 -8.52 -0.97
N ASP A 706 26.37 -8.97 -0.16
CA ASP A 706 26.26 -10.25 0.54
C ASP A 706 25.15 -10.24 1.59
N GLU A 707 24.79 -9.12 2.15
CA GLU A 707 23.68 -8.91 3.09
C GLU A 707 22.32 -8.71 2.37
N SER A 708 22.26 -8.46 1.07
CA SER A 708 21.00 -8.32 0.32
C SER A 708 20.27 -9.66 0.09
N PHE A 709 18.95 -9.62 -0.05
CA PHE A 709 18.09 -10.79 -0.28
C PHE A 709 17.53 -10.85 -1.70
N TYR A 710 18.16 -10.17 -2.63
CA TYR A 710 17.75 -10.17 -4.04
C TYR A 710 17.85 -11.57 -4.69
N GLY A 711 17.00 -11.79 -5.70
CA GLY A 711 17.02 -13.03 -6.45
C GLY A 711 16.18 -14.16 -5.86
N GLN A 712 15.17 -13.86 -5.04
CA GLN A 712 14.20 -14.85 -4.54
C GLN A 712 13.34 -15.38 -5.69
N THR A 713 13.77 -16.48 -6.30
CA THR A 713 13.10 -17.13 -7.46
C THR A 713 12.29 -18.37 -7.09
N GLY A 714 12.33 -18.80 -5.83
CA GLY A 714 11.85 -20.10 -5.35
C GLY A 714 10.35 -20.22 -5.07
N ILE A 715 9.50 -19.30 -5.56
CA ILE A 715 8.08 -19.30 -5.20
C ILE A 715 7.27 -20.14 -6.17
N ALA A 716 6.57 -21.13 -5.62
CA ALA A 716 5.69 -22.02 -6.35
C ALA A 716 4.42 -21.28 -6.82
N LEU A 717 4.49 -20.63 -7.99
CA LEU A 717 3.37 -19.91 -8.60
C LEU A 717 2.18 -20.79 -8.92
N GLN A 718 2.40 -22.04 -9.28
CA GLN A 718 1.32 -22.98 -9.49
C GLN A 718 0.47 -23.12 -8.23
N ALA A 719 1.08 -23.12 -7.05
CA ALA A 719 0.37 -23.13 -5.78
C ALA A 719 -0.45 -21.84 -5.56
N ILE A 720 0.03 -20.68 -6.05
CA ILE A 720 -0.71 -19.41 -6.01
C ILE A 720 -1.93 -19.49 -6.92
N GLU A 721 -1.78 -19.91 -8.15
CA GLU A 721 -2.87 -20.02 -9.12
C GLU A 721 -3.93 -21.02 -8.65
N GLU A 722 -3.52 -22.15 -8.11
CA GLU A 722 -4.42 -23.15 -7.53
C GLU A 722 -5.16 -22.59 -6.29
N ALA A 723 -4.46 -21.88 -5.41
CA ALA A 723 -5.06 -21.26 -4.22
C ALA A 723 -6.06 -20.16 -4.61
N LEU A 724 -5.74 -19.34 -5.61
CA LEU A 724 -6.64 -18.29 -6.13
C LEU A 724 -7.87 -18.89 -6.81
N SER A 725 -7.70 -19.91 -7.66
CA SER A 725 -8.80 -20.60 -8.30
C SER A 725 -9.73 -21.22 -7.26
N THR A 726 -9.17 -21.99 -6.33
CA THR A 726 -9.93 -22.62 -5.24
C THR A 726 -10.65 -21.57 -4.38
N SER A 727 -10.01 -20.45 -4.11
CA SER A 727 -10.60 -19.37 -3.31
C SER A 727 -11.77 -18.72 -4.03
N ARG A 728 -11.68 -18.47 -5.34
CA ARG A 728 -12.77 -17.95 -6.16
C ARG A 728 -13.97 -18.89 -6.21
N ASP A 729 -13.72 -20.17 -6.37
CA ASP A 729 -14.78 -21.19 -6.42
C ASP A 729 -15.55 -21.30 -5.10
N LEU A 730 -14.85 -21.17 -3.98
CA LEU A 730 -15.45 -21.27 -2.66
C LEU A 730 -16.20 -20.00 -2.22
N ALA A 731 -15.68 -18.82 -2.52
CA ALA A 731 -16.30 -17.56 -2.07
C ALA A 731 -17.37 -16.99 -3.01
N GLY A 732 -17.33 -17.36 -4.28
CA GLY A 732 -18.21 -16.88 -5.32
C GLY A 732 -17.52 -16.05 -6.38
N THR A 733 -17.95 -16.24 -7.62
CA THR A 733 -17.45 -15.50 -8.77
C THR A 733 -18.12 -14.12 -8.88
N PRO A 734 -17.53 -13.15 -9.58
CA PRO A 734 -18.16 -11.86 -9.87
C PRO A 734 -19.54 -12.00 -10.54
N GLU A 735 -19.71 -13.02 -11.39
CA GLU A 735 -20.99 -13.32 -12.02
C GLU A 735 -22.04 -13.76 -11.00
N GLN A 736 -21.67 -14.56 -10.00
CA GLN A 736 -22.59 -14.97 -8.93
C GLN A 736 -22.98 -13.77 -8.07
N VAL A 737 -22.02 -12.89 -7.75
CA VAL A 737 -22.27 -11.63 -7.03
C VAL A 737 -23.22 -10.73 -7.82
N ARG A 738 -23.00 -10.58 -9.13
CA ARG A 738 -23.87 -9.83 -10.04
C ARG A 738 -25.29 -10.41 -10.03
N GLU A 739 -25.41 -11.70 -10.25
CA GLU A 739 -26.69 -12.39 -10.32
C GLU A 739 -27.48 -12.27 -9.01
N PHE A 740 -26.82 -12.51 -7.88
CA PHE A 740 -27.42 -12.35 -6.56
C PHE A 740 -27.88 -10.91 -6.32
N THR A 741 -27.02 -9.91 -6.59
CA THR A 741 -27.34 -8.51 -6.35
C THR A 741 -28.53 -8.05 -7.18
N LEU A 742 -28.50 -8.33 -8.49
CA LEU A 742 -29.58 -7.92 -9.38
C LEU A 742 -30.91 -8.63 -9.08
N ARG A 743 -30.88 -9.91 -8.69
CA ARG A 743 -32.07 -10.63 -8.25
C ARG A 743 -32.62 -10.07 -6.95
N SER A 744 -31.74 -9.91 -5.94
CA SER A 744 -32.14 -9.34 -4.65
C SER A 744 -32.78 -7.96 -4.76
N LEU A 745 -32.24 -7.11 -5.66
CA LEU A 745 -32.82 -5.79 -5.94
C LEU A 745 -34.18 -5.88 -6.63
N ARG A 746 -34.32 -6.76 -7.62
CA ARG A 746 -35.59 -6.98 -8.33
C ARG A 746 -36.67 -7.54 -7.42
N ASP A 747 -36.35 -8.54 -6.60
CA ASP A 747 -37.30 -9.15 -5.65
C ASP A 747 -37.80 -8.13 -4.62
N ARG A 748 -37.02 -7.08 -4.36
CA ARG A 748 -37.36 -5.95 -3.49
C ARG A 748 -37.92 -4.74 -4.24
N HIS A 749 -38.31 -4.93 -5.50
CA HIS A 749 -38.96 -3.91 -6.36
C HIS A 749 -38.06 -2.69 -6.67
N ALA A 750 -36.71 -2.82 -6.58
CA ALA A 750 -35.82 -1.81 -7.11
C ALA A 750 -35.84 -1.79 -8.65
N THR A 751 -35.81 -0.61 -9.24
CA THR A 751 -35.72 -0.47 -10.70
C THR A 751 -34.27 -0.21 -11.09
N VAL A 752 -33.68 -1.17 -11.81
CA VAL A 752 -32.29 -1.09 -12.28
C VAL A 752 -32.28 -1.26 -13.80
N SER A 753 -31.64 -0.30 -14.48
CA SER A 753 -31.35 -0.39 -15.91
C SER A 753 -29.86 -0.73 -16.12
N GLU A 754 -29.57 -1.38 -17.25
CA GLU A 754 -28.22 -1.79 -17.63
C GLU A 754 -27.84 -1.05 -18.93
N ASP A 755 -26.66 -0.40 -18.91
CA ASP A 755 -26.05 0.22 -20.07
C ASP A 755 -24.59 -0.27 -20.16
N ALA A 756 -24.32 -1.16 -21.11
CA ALA A 756 -23.10 -1.94 -21.22
C ALA A 756 -22.83 -2.73 -19.91
N ALA A 757 -21.74 -2.46 -19.18
CA ALA A 757 -21.44 -3.09 -17.88
C ALA A 757 -21.72 -2.15 -16.70
N ILE A 758 -22.44 -1.04 -16.91
CA ILE A 758 -22.83 -0.07 -15.90
C ILE A 758 -24.33 -0.22 -15.60
N PHE A 759 -24.65 -0.24 -14.33
CA PHE A 759 -26.01 -0.36 -13.84
C PHE A 759 -26.44 0.94 -13.18
N ILE A 760 -27.67 1.36 -13.44
CA ILE A 760 -28.23 2.60 -12.91
C ILE A 760 -29.49 2.23 -12.13
N ALA A 761 -29.47 2.51 -10.83
CA ALA A 761 -30.66 2.34 -10.00
C ALA A 761 -31.51 3.60 -10.04
N ALA A 762 -32.67 3.51 -10.73
CA ALA A 762 -33.64 4.59 -10.82
C ALA A 762 -34.48 4.73 -9.55
N SER A 763 -34.78 3.61 -8.88
CA SER A 763 -35.48 3.60 -7.61
C SER A 763 -35.04 2.45 -6.73
N ALA A 764 -35.07 2.66 -5.41
CA ALA A 764 -34.79 1.66 -4.40
C ALA A 764 -35.84 1.67 -3.30
N PRO A 765 -36.09 0.54 -2.62
CA PRO A 765 -36.98 0.48 -1.45
C PRO A 765 -36.42 1.35 -0.31
N ALA A 766 -37.32 1.80 0.58
CA ALA A 766 -37.04 2.77 1.64
C ALA A 766 -35.88 2.35 2.58
N ASN A 767 -35.66 1.06 2.78
CA ASN A 767 -34.61 0.49 3.62
C ASN A 767 -33.24 0.34 2.92
N LEU A 768 -33.15 0.76 1.64
CA LEU A 768 -31.90 0.78 0.86
C LEU A 768 -31.58 2.16 0.30
N THR A 769 -32.39 3.19 0.55
CA THR A 769 -32.21 4.53 -0.04
C THR A 769 -30.95 5.26 0.43
N ASP A 770 -30.43 4.91 1.60
CA ASP A 770 -29.16 5.38 2.13
C ASP A 770 -27.94 4.82 1.37
N LEU A 771 -28.08 3.61 0.81
CA LEU A 771 -27.03 2.94 0.02
C LEU A 771 -27.20 3.10 -1.48
N ILE A 772 -28.44 3.31 -1.93
CA ILE A 772 -28.81 3.46 -3.35
C ILE A 772 -29.63 4.75 -3.51
N PRO A 773 -28.99 5.91 -3.60
CA PRO A 773 -29.68 7.13 -3.97
C PRO A 773 -30.20 7.05 -5.41
N SER A 774 -31.22 7.86 -5.75
CA SER A 774 -31.75 7.89 -7.11
C SER A 774 -30.66 8.26 -8.12
N GLY A 775 -30.54 7.46 -9.19
CA GLY A 775 -29.51 7.63 -10.19
C GLY A 775 -28.15 7.03 -9.79
N TYR A 776 -28.10 6.21 -8.75
CA TYR A 776 -26.88 5.52 -8.30
C TYR A 776 -26.33 4.63 -9.41
N ARG A 777 -25.05 4.89 -9.78
CA ARG A 777 -24.34 4.16 -10.84
C ARG A 777 -23.39 3.15 -10.21
N PHE A 778 -23.45 1.92 -10.66
CA PHE A 778 -22.59 0.86 -10.17
C PHE A 778 -22.21 -0.14 -11.26
N THR A 779 -21.16 -0.90 -11.00
CA THR A 779 -20.66 -1.98 -11.87
C THR A 779 -20.20 -3.17 -11.04
N PHE A 780 -19.99 -4.32 -11.71
CA PHE A 780 -19.31 -5.48 -11.13
C PHE A 780 -17.92 -5.68 -11.75
N ASP A 781 -17.55 -4.82 -12.70
CA ASP A 781 -16.23 -4.81 -13.33
C ASP A 781 -15.32 -3.83 -12.60
N GLN A 782 -14.31 -4.37 -11.93
CA GLN A 782 -13.34 -3.59 -11.18
C GLN A 782 -12.57 -2.60 -12.07
N THR A 783 -12.35 -2.93 -13.36
CA THR A 783 -11.62 -2.05 -14.27
C THR A 783 -12.41 -0.78 -14.58
N ILE A 784 -13.73 -0.89 -14.74
CA ILE A 784 -14.61 0.26 -14.97
C ILE A 784 -14.64 1.19 -13.75
N GLY A 785 -14.76 0.65 -12.53
CA GLY A 785 -14.76 1.46 -11.31
C GLY A 785 -13.40 2.08 -11.00
N ILE A 786 -12.33 1.47 -11.49
CA ILE A 786 -10.99 2.05 -11.45
C ILE A 786 -10.90 3.23 -12.43
N ASP A 787 -11.56 3.13 -13.57
CA ASP A 787 -11.50 4.13 -14.63
C ASP A 787 -12.43 5.33 -14.41
N ASP A 788 -13.56 5.12 -13.78
CA ASP A 788 -14.54 6.17 -13.44
C ASP A 788 -14.84 6.10 -11.93
N PRO A 789 -14.27 7.00 -11.10
CA PRO A 789 -14.53 7.03 -9.65
C PRO A 789 -15.98 7.32 -9.25
N ASP A 790 -16.79 7.84 -10.18
CA ASP A 790 -18.21 8.12 -9.95
C ASP A 790 -19.08 6.85 -10.13
N ILE A 791 -18.49 5.73 -10.53
CA ILE A 791 -19.13 4.42 -10.64
C ILE A 791 -18.66 3.53 -9.51
N ASP A 792 -19.59 3.13 -8.66
CA ASP A 792 -19.25 2.26 -7.53
C ASP A 792 -19.09 0.80 -7.98
N VAL A 793 -18.14 0.07 -7.40
CA VAL A 793 -17.91 -1.34 -7.71
C VAL A 793 -18.53 -2.21 -6.63
N ILE A 794 -19.47 -3.05 -7.01
CA ILE A 794 -20.09 -4.00 -6.07
C ILE A 794 -19.29 -5.29 -6.06
N ASP A 795 -18.66 -5.55 -4.93
CA ASP A 795 -17.91 -6.76 -4.59
C ASP A 795 -18.45 -7.41 -3.29
N LEU A 796 -17.80 -8.50 -2.84
CA LEU A 796 -18.22 -9.23 -1.64
C LEU A 796 -18.15 -8.43 -0.33
N ALA A 797 -17.39 -7.35 -0.30
CA ALA A 797 -17.27 -6.47 0.89
C ALA A 797 -18.19 -5.25 0.80
N HIS A 798 -18.78 -4.98 -0.36
CA HIS A 798 -19.56 -3.78 -0.60
C HIS A 798 -20.77 -3.67 0.35
N PRO A 799 -21.01 -2.49 0.98
CA PRO A 799 -22.09 -2.31 1.96
C PRO A 799 -23.47 -2.71 1.42
N LEU A 800 -23.78 -2.40 0.16
CA LEU A 800 -25.04 -2.79 -0.47
C LEU A 800 -25.19 -4.32 -0.52
N LEU A 801 -24.16 -5.03 -1.00
CA LEU A 801 -24.22 -6.49 -1.07
C LEU A 801 -24.38 -7.11 0.32
N ARG A 802 -23.61 -6.61 1.31
CA ARG A 802 -23.74 -7.05 2.71
C ARG A 802 -25.15 -6.84 3.23
N ARG A 803 -25.73 -5.67 2.99
CA ARG A 803 -27.12 -5.39 3.40
C ARG A 803 -28.11 -6.32 2.75
N LEU A 804 -27.96 -6.63 1.45
CA LEU A 804 -28.83 -7.58 0.74
C LEU A 804 -28.69 -9.02 1.27
N ILE A 805 -27.46 -9.43 1.61
CA ILE A 805 -27.19 -10.72 2.26
C ILE A 805 -27.90 -10.79 3.62
N ASP A 806 -27.70 -9.79 4.48
CA ASP A 806 -28.28 -9.75 5.82
C ASP A 806 -29.81 -9.80 5.76
N MET A 807 -30.42 -9.00 4.88
CA MET A 807 -31.87 -9.00 4.67
C MET A 807 -32.38 -10.36 4.20
N THR A 808 -31.68 -11.02 3.27
CA THR A 808 -32.08 -12.34 2.77
C THR A 808 -31.96 -13.40 3.87
N LEU A 809 -30.92 -13.36 4.69
CA LEU A 809 -30.75 -14.28 5.82
C LEU A 809 -31.71 -13.98 6.97
N GLU A 810 -32.07 -12.73 7.21
CA GLU A 810 -33.09 -12.35 8.20
C GLU A 810 -34.47 -12.87 7.78
N GLU A 811 -34.86 -12.65 6.53
CA GLU A 811 -36.10 -13.17 5.95
C GLU A 811 -36.15 -14.70 6.06
N ALA A 812 -35.04 -15.41 5.79
CA ALA A 812 -34.97 -16.88 5.84
C ALA A 812 -35.18 -17.49 7.23
N ARG A 813 -35.02 -16.71 8.30
CA ARG A 813 -35.18 -17.18 9.69
C ARG A 813 -36.59 -17.02 10.24
N MET A 814 -37.43 -16.31 9.53
CA MET A 814 -38.84 -16.20 9.94
C MET A 814 -39.56 -17.54 9.76
N PRO A 815 -40.45 -17.92 10.66
CA PRO A 815 -41.15 -19.22 10.61
C PRO A 815 -41.92 -19.45 9.28
N GLU A 816 -42.34 -18.37 8.64
CA GLU A 816 -43.09 -18.39 7.38
C GLU A 816 -42.17 -18.27 6.14
N CYS A 817 -40.86 -18.28 6.33
CA CYS A 817 -39.93 -18.03 5.24
C CYS A 817 -39.98 -19.10 4.17
N ARG A 818 -40.22 -18.64 2.95
CA ARG A 818 -40.10 -19.43 1.73
C ARG A 818 -38.61 -19.44 1.28
N GLY A 819 -38.15 -20.60 0.80
CA GLY A 819 -36.79 -20.75 0.26
C GLY A 819 -35.92 -21.79 0.95
N ARG A 820 -36.31 -22.24 2.14
CA ARG A 820 -35.57 -23.32 2.81
C ARG A 820 -35.92 -24.71 2.28
N VAL A 821 -37.02 -24.84 1.54
CA VAL A 821 -37.45 -26.05 0.84
C VAL A 821 -37.77 -25.69 -0.62
N ALA A 822 -37.22 -26.46 -1.55
CA ALA A 822 -37.56 -26.33 -2.98
C ALA A 822 -37.62 -27.70 -3.65
N ALA A 823 -38.26 -27.74 -4.81
CA ALA A 823 -38.33 -28.92 -5.66
C ALA A 823 -37.90 -28.62 -7.08
N ARG A 824 -37.14 -29.50 -7.71
CA ARG A 824 -36.67 -29.40 -9.09
C ARG A 824 -36.95 -30.69 -9.84
N ILE A 825 -37.30 -30.59 -11.12
CA ILE A 825 -37.27 -31.71 -12.04
C ILE A 825 -35.93 -31.66 -12.77
N ILE A 826 -35.23 -32.78 -12.82
CA ILE A 826 -33.92 -32.88 -13.48
C ILE A 826 -33.82 -34.16 -14.30
N ASP A 827 -32.97 -34.17 -15.31
CA ASP A 827 -32.74 -35.29 -16.21
C ASP A 827 -31.64 -36.24 -15.78
N THR A 828 -30.86 -35.84 -14.76
CA THR A 828 -29.67 -36.56 -14.30
C THR A 828 -29.94 -37.61 -13.24
N THR A 829 -31.21 -37.75 -12.78
CA THR A 829 -31.60 -38.77 -11.80
C THR A 829 -32.64 -39.71 -12.36
N THR A 830 -32.53 -41.00 -11.99
CA THR A 830 -33.49 -42.03 -12.38
C THR A 830 -34.61 -42.24 -11.34
N GLY A 831 -34.45 -41.68 -10.13
CA GLY A 831 -35.41 -41.74 -9.03
C GLY A 831 -35.49 -40.44 -8.25
N ARG A 832 -36.34 -40.42 -7.21
CA ARG A 832 -36.38 -39.24 -6.33
C ARG A 832 -35.08 -39.11 -5.55
N ALA A 833 -34.46 -37.97 -5.60
CA ALA A 833 -33.25 -37.68 -4.86
C ALA A 833 -33.41 -36.41 -3.99
N VAL A 834 -32.52 -36.24 -3.03
CA VAL A 834 -32.54 -35.14 -2.10
C VAL A 834 -31.16 -34.50 -2.08
N LEU A 835 -31.13 -33.16 -2.07
CA LEU A 835 -29.96 -32.39 -1.71
C LEU A 835 -30.23 -31.69 -0.38
N LEU A 836 -29.48 -32.05 0.64
CA LEU A 836 -29.40 -31.31 1.90
C LEU A 836 -28.32 -30.27 1.78
N HIS A 837 -28.60 -29.05 2.18
CA HIS A 837 -27.59 -27.98 2.25
C HIS A 837 -27.26 -27.74 3.73
N ALA A 838 -26.07 -28.20 4.15
CA ALA A 838 -25.62 -28.13 5.52
C ALA A 838 -24.57 -27.04 5.70
N LEU A 839 -24.78 -26.17 6.67
CA LEU A 839 -23.75 -25.23 7.14
C LEU A 839 -22.99 -25.93 8.28
N ILE A 840 -21.72 -26.26 8.00
CA ILE A 840 -20.86 -26.95 8.97
C ILE A 840 -19.83 -25.98 9.48
N ARG A 841 -19.64 -25.93 10.81
CA ARG A 841 -18.61 -25.16 11.48
C ARG A 841 -17.60 -26.08 12.09
N TYR A 842 -16.34 -25.68 11.99
CA TYR A 842 -15.20 -26.43 12.50
C TYR A 842 -14.35 -25.52 13.37
N VAL A 843 -13.70 -26.10 14.38
CA VAL A 843 -12.58 -25.48 15.06
C VAL A 843 -11.30 -26.16 14.59
N ALA A 844 -10.36 -25.35 14.16
CA ALA A 844 -9.01 -25.82 13.92
C ALA A 844 -8.16 -25.51 15.15
N HIS A 845 -7.49 -26.53 15.68
CA HIS A 845 -6.66 -26.39 16.86
C HIS A 845 -5.37 -25.64 16.53
N ALA A 846 -5.39 -24.34 16.82
CA ALA A 846 -4.26 -23.41 16.73
C ALA A 846 -4.27 -22.53 17.99
N GLU A 847 -3.27 -21.73 18.20
CA GLU A 847 -3.23 -20.73 19.27
C GLU A 847 -3.26 -19.31 18.68
N PRO A 848 -4.40 -18.61 18.75
CA PRO A 848 -5.73 -19.03 19.25
C PRO A 848 -6.45 -20.00 18.30
N PRO A 849 -7.49 -20.72 18.78
CA PRO A 849 -8.31 -21.59 17.94
C PRO A 849 -8.94 -20.82 16.78
N VAL A 850 -8.94 -21.40 15.58
CA VAL A 850 -9.48 -20.80 14.38
C VAL A 850 -10.82 -21.42 14.01
N LEU A 851 -11.84 -20.56 13.86
CA LEU A 851 -13.15 -20.98 13.36
C LEU A 851 -13.11 -21.10 11.83
N LEU A 852 -13.65 -22.20 11.31
CA LEU A 852 -13.86 -22.43 9.88
C LEU A 852 -15.33 -22.74 9.61
N GLU A 853 -15.87 -22.28 8.49
CA GLU A 853 -17.27 -22.49 8.09
C GLU A 853 -17.33 -22.92 6.62
N GLU A 854 -18.21 -23.87 6.33
CA GLU A 854 -18.43 -24.37 4.97
C GLU A 854 -19.91 -24.69 4.73
N LEU A 855 -20.44 -24.29 3.57
CA LEU A 855 -21.79 -24.72 3.11
C LEU A 855 -21.61 -25.94 2.21
N VAL A 856 -22.05 -27.11 2.69
CA VAL A 856 -21.84 -28.41 2.05
C VAL A 856 -23.17 -28.97 1.51
N PRO A 857 -23.27 -29.21 0.20
CA PRO A 857 -24.39 -29.97 -0.35
C PRO A 857 -24.17 -31.48 -0.14
N ILE A 858 -25.22 -32.18 0.31
CA ILE A 858 -25.22 -33.62 0.57
C ILE A 858 -26.34 -34.25 -0.26
N GLY A 859 -25.97 -35.09 -1.21
CA GLY A 859 -26.92 -35.80 -2.09
C GLY A 859 -27.18 -37.22 -1.64
N TYR A 860 -28.41 -37.66 -1.66
CA TYR A 860 -28.76 -39.05 -1.51
C TYR A 860 -30.08 -39.41 -2.23
N GLN A 861 -30.23 -40.71 -2.53
CA GLN A 861 -31.46 -41.27 -3.14
C GLN A 861 -32.53 -41.45 -2.07
N LEU A 862 -33.73 -40.90 -2.27
CA LEU A 862 -34.77 -40.91 -1.26
C LEU A 862 -35.30 -42.35 -0.96
N SER A 863 -35.33 -43.24 -1.97
CA SER A 863 -35.87 -44.62 -1.82
C SER A 863 -34.89 -45.59 -1.16
N THR A 864 -33.60 -45.45 -1.36
CA THR A 864 -32.58 -46.40 -0.87
C THR A 864 -31.70 -45.81 0.24
N GLY A 865 -31.63 -44.50 0.34
CA GLY A 865 -30.74 -43.82 1.25
C GLY A 865 -29.28 -43.76 0.77
N ASP A 866 -28.97 -44.27 -0.42
CA ASP A 866 -27.63 -44.29 -0.98
C ASP A 866 -27.10 -42.88 -1.25
N THR A 867 -25.84 -42.61 -0.92
CA THR A 867 -25.17 -41.33 -1.16
C THR A 867 -24.97 -41.10 -2.65
N LEU A 868 -25.33 -39.92 -3.12
CA LEU A 868 -25.14 -39.46 -4.50
C LEU A 868 -24.09 -38.31 -4.53
N ASP A 869 -23.36 -38.21 -5.64
CA ASP A 869 -22.50 -37.02 -5.84
C ASP A 869 -23.38 -35.77 -6.02
N ALA A 870 -23.19 -34.79 -5.17
CA ALA A 870 -23.98 -33.56 -5.15
C ALA A 870 -23.62 -32.62 -6.34
N ALA A 871 -22.41 -32.68 -6.89
CA ALA A 871 -21.97 -31.75 -7.92
C ALA A 871 -22.77 -31.83 -9.23
N PRO A 872 -23.02 -33.03 -9.83
CA PRO A 872 -23.83 -33.14 -11.01
C PRO A 872 -25.31 -32.80 -10.73
N LEU A 873 -25.81 -33.05 -9.51
CA LEU A 873 -27.19 -32.72 -9.11
C LEU A 873 -27.40 -31.20 -8.98
N LEU A 874 -26.40 -30.47 -8.50
CA LEU A 874 -26.42 -29.01 -8.43
C LEU A 874 -26.36 -28.37 -9.82
N ALA A 875 -25.49 -28.91 -10.70
CA ALA A 875 -25.27 -28.42 -12.05
C ALA A 875 -26.42 -28.73 -13.02
N ALA A 876 -27.28 -29.70 -12.67
CA ALA A 876 -28.38 -30.11 -13.53
C ALA A 876 -29.34 -28.97 -13.87
N ALA A 877 -29.66 -28.81 -15.15
CA ALA A 877 -30.66 -27.84 -15.58
C ALA A 877 -32.07 -28.24 -15.07
N ALA A 878 -32.88 -27.23 -14.78
CA ALA A 878 -34.27 -27.49 -14.43
C ALA A 878 -35.03 -27.99 -15.67
N GLY A 879 -35.60 -29.17 -15.57
CA GLY A 879 -36.42 -29.76 -16.61
C GLY A 879 -37.83 -29.13 -16.66
N ALA A 880 -38.51 -29.38 -17.75
CA ALA A 880 -39.89 -28.92 -17.90
C ALA A 880 -40.86 -29.76 -17.04
N GLY A 881 -41.85 -29.11 -16.43
CA GLY A 881 -42.91 -29.75 -15.64
C GLY A 881 -43.00 -29.18 -14.22
N SER A 882 -44.10 -29.51 -13.56
CA SER A 882 -44.29 -29.18 -12.13
C SER A 882 -44.77 -30.43 -11.37
N LYS A 883 -44.34 -30.54 -10.13
CA LYS A 883 -44.87 -31.57 -9.22
C LYS A 883 -46.03 -31.01 -8.40
N HIS A 884 -46.93 -31.90 -8.00
CA HIS A 884 -48.04 -31.51 -7.14
C HIS A 884 -47.47 -31.08 -5.78
N ARG A 885 -47.96 -29.99 -5.23
CA ARG A 885 -47.47 -29.39 -4.00
C ARG A 885 -47.52 -30.35 -2.82
N ASP A 886 -48.60 -31.14 -2.73
CA ASP A 886 -48.82 -32.06 -1.62
C ASP A 886 -47.77 -33.19 -1.63
N ASP A 887 -47.39 -33.72 -2.81
CA ASP A 887 -46.33 -34.72 -2.94
C ASP A 887 -44.97 -34.18 -2.44
N VAL A 888 -44.67 -32.90 -2.76
CA VAL A 888 -43.45 -32.26 -2.31
C VAL A 888 -43.46 -32.03 -0.80
N LEU A 889 -44.59 -31.67 -0.22
CA LEU A 889 -44.73 -31.49 1.21
C LEU A 889 -44.55 -32.80 1.97
N GLU A 890 -45.16 -33.90 1.46
CA GLU A 890 -45.05 -35.24 2.03
C GLU A 890 -43.60 -35.78 1.96
N ASP A 891 -42.96 -35.70 0.78
CA ASP A 891 -41.55 -36.09 0.61
C ASP A 891 -40.64 -35.25 1.53
N THR A 892 -40.90 -33.96 1.70
CA THR A 892 -40.15 -33.11 2.60
C THR A 892 -40.31 -33.51 4.06
N ALA A 893 -41.53 -33.77 4.49
CA ALA A 893 -41.80 -34.22 5.86
C ALA A 893 -41.07 -35.56 6.14
N HIS A 894 -41.11 -36.49 5.19
CA HIS A 894 -40.39 -37.76 5.30
C HIS A 894 -38.89 -37.59 5.47
N VAL A 895 -38.27 -36.64 4.70
CA VAL A 895 -36.84 -36.31 4.83
C VAL A 895 -36.50 -35.72 6.20
N LEU A 896 -37.33 -34.79 6.69
CA LEU A 896 -37.07 -34.05 7.94
C LEU A 896 -37.36 -34.87 9.19
N GLU A 897 -38.26 -35.87 9.10
CA GLU A 897 -38.61 -36.81 10.17
C GLU A 897 -37.71 -38.05 10.19
N ASP A 898 -36.81 -38.24 9.20
CA ASP A 898 -35.86 -39.37 9.17
C ASP A 898 -34.97 -39.39 10.43
N PRO A 899 -35.04 -40.43 11.27
CA PRO A 899 -34.21 -40.54 12.48
C PRO A 899 -32.72 -40.52 12.17
N GLN A 900 -32.31 -40.93 10.97
CA GLN A 900 -30.90 -40.99 10.57
C GLN A 900 -30.39 -39.65 9.98
N LEU A 901 -31.24 -38.65 9.83
CA LEU A 901 -30.84 -37.36 9.22
C LEU A 901 -29.69 -36.71 9.98
N ARG A 902 -29.77 -36.65 11.31
CA ARG A 902 -28.70 -36.06 12.13
C ARG A 902 -27.40 -36.84 12.02
N ASP A 903 -27.46 -38.20 12.06
CA ASP A 903 -26.29 -39.06 11.94
C ASP A 903 -25.59 -38.86 10.56
N ARG A 904 -26.38 -38.73 9.49
CA ARG A 904 -25.85 -38.41 8.13
C ARG A 904 -25.11 -37.06 8.11
N LEU A 905 -25.71 -36.03 8.69
CA LEU A 905 -25.07 -34.70 8.78
C LEU A 905 -23.75 -34.73 9.55
N HIS A 906 -23.74 -35.42 10.69
CA HIS A 906 -22.52 -35.57 11.50
C HIS A 906 -21.44 -36.41 10.82
N ALA A 907 -21.80 -37.48 10.11
CA ALA A 907 -20.85 -38.31 9.37
C ALA A 907 -20.17 -37.51 8.27
N VAL A 908 -20.93 -36.70 7.53
CA VAL A 908 -20.37 -35.83 6.48
C VAL A 908 -19.49 -34.76 7.10
N ALA A 909 -19.88 -34.15 8.21
CA ALA A 909 -19.06 -33.17 8.93
C ALA A 909 -17.70 -33.73 9.34
N ALA A 910 -17.67 -34.94 9.90
CA ALA A 910 -16.43 -35.62 10.29
C ALA A 910 -15.53 -35.96 9.08
N GLN A 911 -16.13 -36.44 7.99
CA GLN A 911 -15.39 -36.71 6.74
C GLN A 911 -14.78 -35.45 6.16
N ARG A 912 -15.55 -34.35 6.12
CA ARG A 912 -15.08 -33.06 5.61
C ARG A 912 -13.96 -32.47 6.47
N ALA A 913 -14.07 -32.58 7.81
CA ALA A 913 -13.02 -32.17 8.74
C ALA A 913 -11.68 -32.84 8.42
N THR A 914 -11.69 -34.15 8.18
CA THR A 914 -10.50 -34.92 7.77
C THR A 914 -9.93 -34.40 6.44
N THR A 915 -10.79 -34.12 5.46
CA THR A 915 -10.37 -33.56 4.14
C THR A 915 -9.76 -32.16 4.29
N LEU A 916 -10.34 -31.31 5.14
CA LEU A 916 -9.82 -29.98 5.44
C LEU A 916 -8.45 -30.05 6.12
N ALA A 917 -8.28 -30.90 7.12
CA ALA A 917 -7.00 -31.13 7.77
C ALA A 917 -5.92 -31.57 6.76
N GLN A 918 -6.26 -32.49 5.85
CA GLN A 918 -5.36 -32.95 4.78
C GLN A 918 -5.01 -31.83 3.80
N ARG A 919 -5.97 -31.02 3.36
CA ARG A 919 -5.72 -29.88 2.47
C ARG A 919 -4.83 -28.85 3.13
N HIS A 920 -5.09 -28.49 4.37
CA HIS A 920 -4.23 -27.59 5.11
C HIS A 920 -2.82 -28.17 5.28
N SER A 921 -2.69 -29.46 5.58
CA SER A 921 -1.38 -30.11 5.67
C SER A 921 -0.63 -30.11 4.35
N SER A 922 -1.30 -30.27 3.21
CA SER A 922 -0.64 -30.26 1.89
C SER A 922 -0.22 -28.85 1.44
N LEU A 923 -1.00 -27.84 1.74
CA LEU A 923 -0.65 -26.43 1.51
C LEU A 923 0.50 -25.99 2.42
N VAL A 924 0.58 -26.55 3.62
CA VAL A 924 1.53 -26.20 4.68
C VAL A 924 2.70 -27.19 4.78
N ALA A 925 2.68 -28.33 4.05
CA ALA A 925 3.77 -29.32 4.07
C ALA A 925 5.14 -28.79 3.63
N THR A 926 5.16 -27.64 2.98
CA THR A 926 6.39 -26.86 2.69
C THR A 926 6.79 -25.93 3.83
N TRP A 927 5.94 -25.71 4.85
CA TRP A 927 6.06 -24.65 5.85
C TRP A 927 5.59 -25.18 7.21
N ALA A 928 6.42 -25.13 8.21
CA ALA A 928 6.17 -25.70 9.53
C ALA A 928 4.90 -25.13 10.21
N ASN A 929 4.08 -25.97 10.80
CA ASN A 929 2.88 -25.77 11.63
C ASN A 929 1.53 -25.69 10.88
N GLY A 930 1.22 -26.72 10.09
CA GLY A 930 -0.15 -26.92 9.56
C GLY A 930 -1.17 -27.17 10.67
N LEU A 931 -2.40 -26.70 10.44
CA LEU A 931 -3.56 -27.07 11.25
C LEU A 931 -3.76 -28.59 11.12
N THR A 932 -3.17 -29.35 12.03
CA THR A 932 -3.16 -30.81 11.96
C THR A 932 -4.45 -31.43 12.48
N GLN A 933 -5.24 -30.67 13.25
CA GLN A 933 -6.47 -31.15 13.87
C GLN A 933 -7.60 -30.15 13.61
N VAL A 934 -8.63 -30.63 12.91
CA VAL A 934 -9.87 -29.91 12.60
C VAL A 934 -11.04 -30.75 13.09
N GLU A 935 -11.87 -30.16 13.94
CA GLU A 935 -13.03 -30.84 14.53
C GLU A 935 -14.33 -30.11 14.20
N PRO A 936 -15.43 -30.82 13.81
CA PRO A 936 -16.71 -30.19 13.62
C PRO A 936 -17.32 -29.77 14.96
N THR A 937 -17.81 -28.54 15.04
CA THR A 937 -18.41 -27.99 16.28
C THR A 937 -19.91 -27.84 16.21
N SER A 938 -20.45 -27.50 15.03
CA SER A 938 -21.89 -27.51 14.77
C SER A 938 -22.19 -27.82 13.32
N THR A 939 -23.38 -28.39 13.09
CA THR A 939 -23.87 -28.71 11.75
C THR A 939 -25.36 -28.32 11.66
N ASP A 940 -25.67 -27.32 10.87
CA ASP A 940 -27.00 -26.76 10.72
C ASP A 940 -27.55 -27.08 9.33
N LEU A 941 -28.77 -27.66 9.27
CA LEU A 941 -29.48 -27.87 8.00
C LEU A 941 -30.14 -26.57 7.55
N VAL A 942 -29.54 -25.95 6.52
CA VAL A 942 -29.98 -24.67 5.98
C VAL A 942 -31.18 -24.81 5.06
N ALA A 943 -31.11 -25.75 4.11
CA ALA A 943 -32.16 -25.96 3.11
C ALA A 943 -32.21 -27.40 2.62
N VAL A 944 -33.36 -27.78 2.06
CA VAL A 944 -33.64 -29.08 1.42
C VAL A 944 -34.13 -28.83 0.00
N THR A 945 -33.51 -29.51 -0.99
CA THR A 945 -33.99 -29.52 -2.38
C THR A 945 -34.40 -30.92 -2.75
N LEU A 946 -35.65 -31.12 -3.11
CA LEU A 946 -36.17 -32.37 -3.65
C LEU A 946 -35.95 -32.41 -5.16
N LEU A 947 -35.39 -33.51 -5.65
CA LEU A 947 -35.07 -33.70 -7.06
C LEU A 947 -35.94 -34.83 -7.63
N TYR A 948 -36.70 -34.52 -8.65
CA TYR A 948 -37.57 -35.47 -9.33
C TYR A 948 -37.01 -35.78 -10.71
N PRO A 949 -37.05 -37.06 -11.13
CA PRO A 949 -36.68 -37.42 -12.48
C PRO A 949 -37.62 -36.79 -13.51
N GLN A 950 -37.06 -36.33 -14.63
CA GLN A 950 -37.85 -35.92 -15.77
C GLN A 950 -38.51 -37.17 -16.39
N VAL A 951 -39.82 -37.23 -16.33
CA VAL A 951 -40.54 -38.28 -17.03
C VAL A 951 -40.43 -37.97 -18.53
N LYS A 952 -39.71 -38.80 -19.30
CA LYS A 952 -39.75 -38.69 -20.75
C LYS A 952 -41.16 -38.97 -21.24
N PRO A 953 -41.74 -38.11 -22.11
CA PRO A 953 -43.09 -38.30 -22.63
C PRO A 953 -43.24 -39.58 -23.42
#